data_c8fd22639159f4fc22cae0d3846eeb56
#
_entry.id   c8fd22639159f4fc22cae0d3846eeb56
#
_cell.length_a   1.000
_cell.length_b   1.000
_cell.length_c   1.000
_cell.angle_alpha   90.00
_cell.angle_beta   90.00
_cell.angle_gamma   90.00
#
_symmetry.space_group_name_H-M   'P 1'
#
loop_
_entity.id
_entity.type
_entity.pdbx_description
1 polymer ?
#
loop_
_entity_poly.entity_id
_entity_poly.type
_entity_poly.pdbx_seq_one_letter_code
_entity_poly.pdbx_strand_id
1 'polypeptide(L)'
;MKKSVVLLLLMFCAMIVAQAQQVTKHDKLNSLSTEYFQAFEEGKQRAIDYARANNIPMRIETDSVLMELINIDERGRPQYYTTFNANAAATSSTNEVYSGGAAGLSLSGAGVTVCEWDGGTIRTTHQEFDTRATNIDASAVSGHSTHVAGTIMAFGVNSAAKGMAFAAELKAYDWDYDNSEMATEAANGTLISNHSYGFVRGWYWNGSANVWNGDPAISILEDYLFGFYDIYAKNWDEIATNAPYYLIVKSAGNDRGDSGNGTYPPDGPYDCIPQKGVAKNILTVGAVNDITAGYSQPSDVVMSSFSSWGPADDGRIKPDIVANGVNLTSAYSSADDDYEVLSGTSMSAPATTGSLALLIQHYENVKGSGMKMLSSTLKALVLHTADESGTNDGPDYEFGWGLLNTQSAAAKITEDQTTDVISEHVLVNGETYTRNITTTGTNPIRVTIVWTDPPGTPPSAALDPADPMLVNDLDLRITESSNTYYPWKLDKDNPSNAATHAAENNVDNVEMVDIATPVTSTTYTITVDHDGTLASPQAFSLIISGDIDNAVAPVADFYTNNTNPGVDQPINFTDVSANIPSSWLWSFNPTTVKYVNSSSSTSQNPEVEFQETGIYEVVLYTSNAYGNDTETKSGYITVGVAPTNYCTASGTGNIYIEDVQMGTIANLNTGNDGYTDYTNLSTDVVVGSSYSISVTFGAAYLDDNLSVLIDWNRDGDFNDVNENPVCLSVTAYTETETIIVPTTASIGSTRMRIRNNHDGSSCLPCNESYWGEVEDYTLNILPASTTWNGTTTNWNDASNWPDGVIPNLSYEVTIPTTPSGGNFPEIQVGTNAKCYSITLQNGATITINGTLEVDK
;
A
#
# COMPACT_ATOMS: atom_id res chain seq x y z
N MET A 1 11.69 37.88 32.16
CA MET A 1 12.14 37.71 30.77
C MET A 1 12.73 36.34 30.43
N LYS A 2 13.57 35.70 31.25
CA LYS A 2 14.15 34.36 30.92
C LYS A 2 13.16 33.17 31.01
N LYS A 3 12.08 33.24 31.76
CA LYS A 3 11.07 32.17 31.86
C LYS A 3 10.02 32.23 30.71
N SER A 4 9.77 33.39 30.15
CA SER A 4 8.84 33.55 29.01
C SER A 4 9.47 33.12 27.69
N VAL A 5 10.76 33.20 27.55
CA VAL A 5 11.49 32.77 26.33
C VAL A 5 11.59 31.23 26.28
N VAL A 6 11.71 30.55 27.41
CA VAL A 6 11.74 29.06 27.46
C VAL A 6 10.34 28.48 27.22
N LEU A 7 9.27 29.16 27.66
CA LEU A 7 7.89 28.74 27.38
C LEU A 7 7.50 28.98 25.90
N LEU A 8 8.02 30.05 25.27
CA LEU A 8 7.84 30.30 23.83
C LEU A 8 8.64 29.29 22.97
N LEU A 9 9.86 28.90 23.41
CA LEU A 9 10.63 27.85 22.70
C LEU A 9 10.01 26.45 22.85
N LEU A 10 9.35 26.15 23.97
CA LEU A 10 8.63 24.89 24.15
C LEU A 10 7.29 24.85 23.40
N MET A 11 6.62 26.01 23.25
CA MET A 11 5.45 26.11 22.37
C MET A 11 5.84 26.10 20.86
N PHE A 12 7.02 26.57 20.49
CA PHE A 12 7.51 26.49 19.11
C PHE A 12 8.01 25.07 18.74
N CYS A 13 8.46 24.26 19.70
CA CYS A 13 8.77 22.84 19.48
C CYS A 13 7.52 21.93 19.44
N ALA A 14 6.37 22.40 19.94
CA ALA A 14 5.11 21.64 19.90
C ALA A 14 4.30 21.90 18.61
N MET A 15 4.69 22.86 17.77
CA MET A 15 4.03 23.16 16.50
C MET A 15 4.75 22.58 15.27
N ILE A 16 5.80 21.79 15.43
CA ILE A 16 6.40 20.99 14.36
C ILE A 16 6.03 19.51 14.62
N VAL A 17 4.77 19.22 14.72
CA VAL A 17 4.26 17.91 14.34
C VAL A 17 3.78 18.08 12.90
N ALA A 18 4.71 18.04 11.95
CA ALA A 18 4.40 17.70 10.59
C ALA A 18 3.44 16.50 10.65
N GLN A 19 2.36 16.53 9.89
CA GLN A 19 1.61 15.31 9.58
C GLN A 19 2.65 14.31 9.09
N ALA A 20 3.08 13.41 9.97
CA ALA A 20 4.03 12.39 9.59
C ALA A 20 3.25 11.46 8.67
N GLN A 21 3.45 11.62 7.36
CA GLN A 21 2.93 10.67 6.38
C GLN A 21 3.28 9.28 6.87
N GLN A 22 2.27 8.43 7.02
CA GLN A 22 2.47 7.04 7.41
C GLN A 22 3.37 6.38 6.35
N VAL A 23 4.46 5.79 6.79
CA VAL A 23 5.44 5.19 5.88
C VAL A 23 5.44 3.68 6.07
N THR A 24 5.36 2.94 4.96
CA THR A 24 5.53 1.49 4.95
C THR A 24 6.90 1.13 5.53
N LYS A 25 6.93 0.28 6.54
CA LYS A 25 8.16 -0.10 7.25
C LYS A 25 8.83 -1.31 6.59
N HIS A 26 9.44 -1.08 5.42
CA HIS A 26 10.01 -2.13 4.57
C HIS A 26 10.95 -3.08 5.32
N ASP A 27 11.90 -2.57 6.11
CA ASP A 27 12.85 -3.43 6.86
C ASP A 27 12.13 -4.33 7.87
N LYS A 28 11.09 -3.80 8.56
CA LYS A 28 10.31 -4.62 9.50
C LYS A 28 9.51 -5.69 8.77
N LEU A 29 8.88 -5.37 7.65
CA LEU A 29 8.13 -6.32 6.83
C LEU A 29 9.02 -7.43 6.25
N ASN A 30 10.20 -7.09 5.75
CA ASN A 30 11.19 -8.06 5.29
C ASN A 30 11.67 -8.99 6.42
N SER A 31 11.84 -8.45 7.64
CA SER A 31 12.16 -9.25 8.83
C SER A 31 11.01 -10.18 9.21
N LEU A 32 9.77 -9.69 9.20
CA LEU A 32 8.56 -10.48 9.46
C LEU A 32 8.38 -11.59 8.43
N SER A 33 8.59 -11.30 7.15
CA SER A 33 8.54 -12.30 6.09
C SER A 33 9.47 -13.48 6.40
N THR A 34 10.71 -13.22 6.79
CA THR A 34 11.69 -14.26 7.14
C THR A 34 11.27 -15.04 8.39
N GLU A 35 10.77 -14.35 9.41
CA GLU A 35 10.31 -14.97 10.67
C GLU A 35 9.11 -15.89 10.42
N TYR A 36 8.11 -15.40 9.66
CA TYR A 36 6.90 -16.17 9.35
C TYR A 36 7.18 -17.36 8.45
N PHE A 37 8.08 -17.21 7.47
CA PHE A 37 8.53 -18.34 6.66
C PHE A 37 9.10 -19.46 7.53
N GLN A 38 9.98 -19.15 8.47
CA GLN A 38 10.56 -20.15 9.38
C GLN A 38 9.50 -20.79 10.27
N ALA A 39 8.58 -20.00 10.82
CA ALA A 39 7.50 -20.51 11.66
C ALA A 39 6.54 -21.42 10.89
N PHE A 40 6.25 -21.11 9.63
CA PHE A 40 5.43 -21.97 8.76
C PHE A 40 6.12 -23.31 8.46
N GLU A 41 7.40 -23.32 8.08
CA GLU A 41 8.19 -24.54 7.85
C GLU A 41 8.18 -25.48 9.06
N GLU A 42 8.39 -24.93 10.27
CA GLU A 42 8.32 -25.72 11.51
C GLU A 42 6.92 -26.28 11.76
N GLY A 43 5.87 -25.48 11.49
CA GLY A 43 4.46 -25.89 11.61
C GLY A 43 4.10 -26.98 10.63
N LYS A 44 4.44 -26.82 9.36
CA LYS A 44 4.20 -27.82 8.31
C LYS A 44 4.93 -29.12 8.58
N GLN A 45 6.16 -29.06 9.11
CA GLN A 45 6.88 -30.28 9.51
C GLN A 45 6.18 -31.04 10.64
N ARG A 46 5.64 -30.32 11.67
CA ARG A 46 4.81 -30.94 12.73
C ARG A 46 3.56 -31.58 12.15
N ALA A 47 2.90 -30.95 11.20
CA ALA A 47 1.72 -31.48 10.49
C ALA A 47 2.04 -32.79 9.74
N ILE A 48 3.16 -32.82 8.99
CA ILE A 48 3.62 -34.00 8.25
C ILE A 48 3.90 -35.19 9.22
N ASP A 49 4.58 -34.92 10.32
CA ASP A 49 4.90 -35.98 11.30
C ASP A 49 3.64 -36.50 11.99
N TYR A 50 2.70 -35.63 12.32
CA TYR A 50 1.39 -35.98 12.88
C TYR A 50 0.56 -36.80 11.88
N ALA A 51 0.43 -36.35 10.63
CA ALA A 51 -0.31 -37.06 9.58
C ALA A 51 0.24 -38.46 9.37
N ARG A 52 1.56 -38.58 9.32
CA ARG A 52 2.26 -39.90 9.21
C ARG A 52 2.02 -40.79 10.41
N ALA A 53 2.08 -40.25 11.63
CA ALA A 53 1.87 -41.01 12.87
C ALA A 53 0.43 -41.50 13.02
N ASN A 54 -0.57 -40.75 12.56
CA ASN A 54 -1.98 -41.03 12.69
C ASN A 54 -2.62 -41.61 11.40
N ASN A 55 -1.84 -41.80 10.33
CA ASN A 55 -2.29 -42.32 9.04
C ASN A 55 -3.48 -41.53 8.46
N ILE A 56 -3.39 -40.20 8.51
CA ILE A 56 -4.37 -39.28 7.91
C ILE A 56 -3.76 -38.56 6.69
N PRO A 57 -4.56 -38.20 5.68
CA PRO A 57 -4.05 -37.43 4.55
C PRO A 57 -3.69 -36.02 4.94
N MET A 58 -2.64 -35.45 4.33
CA MET A 58 -2.31 -34.03 4.46
C MET A 58 -3.34 -33.13 3.80
N ARG A 59 -3.95 -33.58 2.70
CA ARG A 59 -4.94 -32.84 1.88
C ARG A 59 -6.14 -33.75 1.62
N ILE A 60 -7.33 -33.20 1.81
CA ILE A 60 -8.63 -33.80 1.47
C ILE A 60 -9.30 -32.88 0.45
N GLU A 61 -9.61 -33.42 -0.72
CA GLU A 61 -10.24 -32.68 -1.80
C GLU A 61 -11.46 -33.45 -2.31
N THR A 62 -12.59 -32.77 -2.40
CA THR A 62 -13.87 -33.25 -2.94
C THR A 62 -14.46 -32.20 -3.84
N ASP A 63 -15.56 -32.48 -4.58
CA ASP A 63 -16.22 -31.51 -5.46
C ASP A 63 -16.71 -30.25 -4.72
N SER A 64 -16.77 -30.26 -3.39
CA SER A 64 -17.33 -29.16 -2.59
C SER A 64 -16.46 -28.66 -1.43
N VAL A 65 -15.36 -29.37 -1.12
CA VAL A 65 -14.50 -29.04 0.03
C VAL A 65 -13.04 -29.34 -0.30
N LEU A 66 -12.19 -28.35 -0.08
CA LEU A 66 -10.74 -28.50 -0.02
C LEU A 66 -10.27 -28.24 1.40
N MET A 67 -9.56 -29.21 2.01
CA MET A 67 -8.93 -29.06 3.33
C MET A 67 -7.48 -29.50 3.27
N GLU A 68 -6.59 -28.75 3.89
CA GLU A 68 -5.18 -29.10 4.02
C GLU A 68 -4.67 -28.92 5.45
N LEU A 69 -3.96 -29.95 5.95
CA LEU A 69 -3.32 -29.91 7.26
C LEU A 69 -2.03 -29.08 7.19
N ILE A 70 -2.02 -27.92 7.84
CA ILE A 70 -0.92 -26.94 7.77
C ILE A 70 -0.06 -26.90 9.03
N ASN A 71 -0.61 -27.23 10.19
CA ASN A 71 0.11 -27.14 11.46
C ASN A 71 -0.51 -28.11 12.50
N ILE A 72 0.22 -28.31 13.60
CA ILE A 72 -0.30 -28.86 14.85
C ILE A 72 -0.09 -27.80 15.91
N ASP A 73 -1.15 -27.44 16.62
CA ASP A 73 -1.08 -26.40 17.66
C ASP A 73 -0.29 -26.89 18.90
N GLU A 74 -0.04 -25.99 19.84
CA GLU A 74 0.69 -26.26 21.09
C GLU A 74 0.01 -27.32 21.95
N ARG A 75 -1.28 -27.58 21.74
CA ARG A 75 -2.07 -28.59 22.44
C ARG A 75 -2.13 -29.95 21.73
N GLY A 76 -1.46 -30.05 20.56
CA GLY A 76 -1.37 -31.26 19.75
C GLY A 76 -2.55 -31.49 18.80
N ARG A 77 -3.38 -30.46 18.51
CA ARG A 77 -4.54 -30.57 17.61
C ARG A 77 -4.17 -30.20 16.19
N PRO A 78 -4.72 -30.89 15.17
CA PRO A 78 -4.49 -30.58 13.78
C PRO A 78 -5.21 -29.30 13.37
N GLN A 79 -4.52 -28.45 12.61
CA GLN A 79 -5.01 -27.21 12.07
C GLN A 79 -5.14 -27.36 10.55
N TYR A 80 -6.37 -27.21 10.03
CA TYR A 80 -6.67 -27.33 8.60
C TYR A 80 -7.13 -26.00 8.04
N TYR A 81 -6.72 -25.67 6.82
CA TYR A 81 -7.35 -24.66 5.96
C TYR A 81 -8.46 -25.28 5.10
N THR A 82 -9.50 -24.51 4.74
CA THR A 82 -10.64 -24.92 3.90
C THR A 82 -11.30 -23.75 3.14
N THR A 83 -12.13 -24.00 2.11
CA THR A 83 -12.67 -23.04 1.12
C THR A 83 -14.20 -23.10 0.87
N PHE A 84 -14.86 -22.01 0.22
CA PHE A 84 -16.32 -21.90 -0.08
C PHE A 84 -16.73 -20.73 -1.03
N ASN A 85 -17.97 -20.59 -1.69
CA ASN A 85 -18.29 -19.74 -2.87
C ASN A 85 -19.67 -19.08 -3.12
N ALA A 86 -19.86 -17.88 -3.89
CA ALA A 86 -20.87 -17.34 -4.87
C ALA A 86 -21.30 -15.86 -5.19
N ASN A 87 -22.22 -15.13 -5.88
CA ASN A 87 -22.63 -13.95 -6.76
C ASN A 87 -22.78 -12.48 -6.19
N ALA A 88 -22.33 -11.30 -6.88
CA ALA A 88 -22.16 -10.05 -6.15
C ALA A 88 -22.30 -8.60 -6.72
N ALA A 89 -22.19 -8.29 -8.02
CA ALA A 89 -21.99 -6.88 -8.44
C ALA A 89 -23.19 -5.92 -8.26
N ALA A 90 -24.40 -6.38 -8.49
CA ALA A 90 -25.60 -5.54 -8.34
C ALA A 90 -25.97 -5.33 -6.86
N THR A 91 -25.73 -6.33 -6.03
CA THR A 91 -26.03 -6.29 -4.59
C THR A 91 -25.22 -5.21 -3.87
N SER A 92 -23.97 -5.01 -4.24
CA SER A 92 -23.05 -4.00 -3.64
C SER A 92 -22.95 -2.69 -4.43
N SER A 93 -23.89 -2.42 -5.37
CA SER A 93 -23.92 -1.24 -6.24
C SER A 93 -22.61 -0.98 -6.99
N THR A 94 -21.82 -2.03 -7.22
CA THR A 94 -20.51 -1.94 -7.91
C THR A 94 -20.71 -1.71 -9.42
N ASN A 95 -21.80 -2.20 -10.01
CA ASN A 95 -22.16 -1.92 -11.40
C ASN A 95 -22.41 -0.45 -11.66
N GLU A 96 -22.78 0.33 -10.65
CA GLU A 96 -23.13 1.75 -10.76
C GLU A 96 -21.92 2.67 -10.97
N VAL A 97 -20.69 2.19 -10.68
CA VAL A 97 -19.45 2.94 -10.91
C VAL A 97 -18.79 2.58 -12.24
N TYR A 98 -19.32 1.64 -13.01
CA TYR A 98 -18.84 1.32 -14.35
C TYR A 98 -19.28 2.37 -15.38
N SER A 99 -18.72 2.26 -16.59
CA SER A 99 -19.15 3.11 -17.71
C SER A 99 -20.63 2.91 -18.00
N GLY A 100 -21.41 3.99 -17.88
CA GLY A 100 -22.86 4.00 -18.07
C GLY A 100 -23.67 3.72 -16.81
N GLY A 101 -23.07 3.45 -15.66
CA GLY A 101 -23.73 3.33 -14.36
C GLY A 101 -24.15 4.70 -13.80
N ALA A 102 -24.99 4.67 -12.75
CA ALA A 102 -25.63 5.88 -12.19
C ALA A 102 -24.65 6.87 -11.55
N ALA A 103 -23.47 6.41 -11.11
CA ALA A 103 -22.42 7.28 -10.58
C ALA A 103 -21.79 8.20 -11.65
N GLY A 104 -22.02 7.94 -12.96
CA GLY A 104 -21.41 8.70 -14.05
C GLY A 104 -19.90 8.53 -14.18
N LEU A 105 -19.34 7.50 -13.54
CA LEU A 105 -17.93 7.14 -13.57
C LEU A 105 -17.63 6.14 -14.68
N SER A 106 -16.37 5.75 -14.81
CA SER A 106 -15.95 4.70 -15.77
C SER A 106 -14.79 3.90 -15.17
N LEU A 107 -15.02 3.29 -14.00
CA LEU A 107 -14.03 2.53 -13.29
C LEU A 107 -13.96 1.09 -13.79
N SER A 108 -12.78 0.51 -13.74
CA SER A 108 -12.51 -0.86 -14.22
C SER A 108 -11.47 -1.60 -13.39
N GLY A 109 -10.79 -0.93 -12.46
CA GLY A 109 -9.66 -1.44 -11.71
C GLY A 109 -8.30 -1.31 -12.44
N ALA A 110 -8.26 -0.66 -13.61
CA ALA A 110 -7.01 -0.49 -14.35
C ALA A 110 -5.95 0.24 -13.51
N GLY A 111 -4.73 -0.27 -13.52
CA GLY A 111 -3.60 0.24 -12.74
C GLY A 111 -3.53 -0.28 -11.30
N VAL A 112 -4.51 -1.10 -10.87
CA VAL A 112 -4.50 -1.72 -9.54
C VAL A 112 -4.09 -3.18 -9.65
N THR A 113 -3.10 -3.59 -8.84
CA THR A 113 -2.73 -5.00 -8.68
C THR A 113 -3.33 -5.52 -7.38
N VAL A 114 -4.07 -6.62 -7.45
CA VAL A 114 -4.63 -7.34 -6.30
C VAL A 114 -3.78 -8.57 -6.04
N CYS A 115 -3.49 -8.88 -4.77
CA CYS A 115 -2.94 -10.18 -4.39
C CYS A 115 -4.06 -11.09 -3.89
N GLU A 116 -4.01 -12.37 -4.24
CA GLU A 116 -4.94 -13.40 -3.79
C GLU A 116 -4.14 -14.55 -3.17
N TRP A 117 -4.51 -14.95 -1.96
CA TRP A 117 -4.07 -16.20 -1.34
C TRP A 117 -5.26 -17.14 -1.23
N ASP A 118 -5.09 -18.43 -1.64
CA ASP A 118 -6.16 -19.40 -1.63
C ASP A 118 -5.62 -20.85 -1.63
N GLY A 119 -6.47 -21.86 -1.70
CA GLY A 119 -6.13 -23.29 -1.64
C GLY A 119 -5.52 -23.88 -2.92
N GLY A 120 -4.60 -23.17 -3.52
CA GLY A 120 -3.89 -23.51 -4.75
C GLY A 120 -3.85 -22.35 -5.73
N THR A 121 -3.17 -22.51 -6.86
CA THR A 121 -3.04 -21.48 -7.88
C THR A 121 -4.23 -21.41 -8.84
N ILE A 122 -4.30 -20.38 -9.66
CA ILE A 122 -5.38 -20.15 -10.62
C ILE A 122 -5.05 -20.73 -12.00
N ARG A 123 -6.08 -20.96 -12.82
CA ARG A 123 -5.94 -21.30 -14.24
C ARG A 123 -5.69 -20.04 -15.05
N THR A 124 -4.46 -19.58 -15.17
CA THR A 124 -4.09 -18.34 -15.88
C THR A 124 -4.39 -18.37 -17.38
N THR A 125 -4.58 -19.56 -17.98
CA THR A 125 -4.97 -19.72 -19.38
C THR A 125 -6.45 -19.50 -19.64
N HIS A 126 -7.27 -19.34 -18.57
CA HIS A 126 -8.71 -19.10 -18.71
C HIS A 126 -8.96 -17.78 -19.46
N GLN A 127 -9.92 -17.80 -20.41
CA GLN A 127 -10.20 -16.67 -21.32
C GLN A 127 -10.60 -15.36 -20.63
N GLU A 128 -10.98 -15.40 -19.35
CA GLU A 128 -11.33 -14.24 -18.54
C GLU A 128 -10.12 -13.49 -17.99
N PHE A 129 -8.93 -14.08 -17.97
CA PHE A 129 -7.76 -13.50 -17.33
C PHE A 129 -6.78 -12.83 -18.29
N ASP A 130 -6.72 -13.31 -19.54
CA ASP A 130 -5.77 -12.84 -20.55
C ASP A 130 -4.32 -12.91 -20.00
N THR A 131 -3.56 -11.82 -20.02
CA THR A 131 -2.19 -11.73 -19.45
C THR A 131 -2.14 -11.00 -18.10
N ARG A 132 -3.28 -10.67 -17.52
CA ARG A 132 -3.41 -9.85 -16.29
C ARG A 132 -3.28 -10.64 -14.99
N ALA A 133 -3.30 -11.97 -15.05
CA ALA A 133 -3.19 -12.82 -13.88
C ALA A 133 -1.90 -13.64 -13.92
N THR A 134 -1.18 -13.69 -12.78
CA THR A 134 0.08 -14.40 -12.66
C THR A 134 0.07 -15.29 -11.43
N ASN A 135 0.38 -16.58 -11.58
CA ASN A 135 0.69 -17.45 -10.45
C ASN A 135 2.13 -17.18 -9.99
N ILE A 136 2.30 -16.91 -8.71
CA ILE A 136 3.62 -16.73 -8.10
C ILE A 136 4.14 -18.09 -7.63
N ASP A 137 3.26 -18.90 -7.05
CA ASP A 137 3.62 -20.25 -6.60
C ASP A 137 3.49 -21.29 -7.69
N ALA A 138 4.22 -22.39 -7.50
CA ALA A 138 4.18 -23.55 -8.38
C ALA A 138 3.28 -24.67 -7.83
N SER A 139 2.16 -24.31 -7.20
CA SER A 139 1.21 -25.27 -6.64
C SER A 139 0.17 -25.78 -7.66
N ALA A 140 -0.65 -26.73 -7.25
CA ALA A 140 -1.70 -27.25 -8.12
C ALA A 140 -2.78 -26.19 -8.41
N VAL A 141 -3.30 -26.18 -9.62
CA VAL A 141 -4.43 -25.30 -10.00
C VAL A 141 -5.68 -25.72 -9.23
N SER A 142 -6.35 -24.75 -8.61
CA SER A 142 -7.58 -24.91 -7.84
C SER A 142 -8.77 -24.31 -8.58
N GLY A 143 -9.91 -25.02 -8.58
CA GLY A 143 -11.18 -24.47 -9.08
C GLY A 143 -11.65 -23.29 -8.24
N HIS A 144 -11.48 -23.38 -6.93
CA HIS A 144 -11.85 -22.34 -5.99
C HIS A 144 -11.04 -21.07 -6.22
N SER A 145 -9.69 -21.15 -6.20
CA SER A 145 -8.83 -20.00 -6.47
C SER A 145 -9.11 -19.34 -7.82
N THR A 146 -9.32 -20.16 -8.87
CA THR A 146 -9.70 -19.65 -10.20
C THR A 146 -11.02 -18.89 -10.17
N HIS A 147 -11.98 -19.34 -9.35
CA HIS A 147 -13.29 -18.70 -9.21
C HIS A 147 -13.19 -17.40 -8.39
N VAL A 148 -12.39 -17.37 -7.34
CA VAL A 148 -12.09 -16.18 -6.53
C VAL A 148 -11.43 -15.11 -7.40
N ALA A 149 -10.36 -15.47 -8.14
CA ALA A 149 -9.70 -14.58 -9.08
C ALA A 149 -10.67 -14.01 -10.13
N GLY A 150 -11.54 -14.87 -10.68
CA GLY A 150 -12.57 -14.45 -11.63
C GLY A 150 -13.56 -13.46 -11.03
N THR A 151 -13.99 -13.65 -9.79
CA THR A 151 -14.86 -12.73 -9.06
C THR A 151 -14.21 -11.36 -8.88
N ILE A 152 -12.89 -11.31 -8.65
CA ILE A 152 -12.15 -10.05 -8.56
C ILE A 152 -12.04 -9.39 -9.94
N MET A 153 -11.55 -10.13 -10.99
CA MET A 153 -10.96 -9.45 -12.14
C MET A 153 -11.31 -10.06 -13.52
N ALA A 154 -12.27 -11.00 -13.62
CA ALA A 154 -12.68 -11.56 -14.91
C ALA A 154 -13.11 -10.46 -15.89
N PHE A 155 -12.61 -10.52 -17.12
CA PHE A 155 -12.83 -9.49 -18.15
C PHE A 155 -14.31 -9.35 -18.54
N GLY A 156 -15.09 -10.45 -18.44
CA GLY A 156 -16.49 -10.51 -18.82
C GLY A 156 -16.70 -10.99 -20.25
N VAL A 157 -15.84 -11.89 -20.75
CA VAL A 157 -16.10 -12.67 -21.98
C VAL A 157 -17.45 -13.36 -21.84
N ASN A 158 -17.67 -13.99 -20.68
CA ASN A 158 -19.02 -14.33 -20.21
C ASN A 158 -19.52 -13.20 -19.32
N SER A 159 -20.50 -12.44 -19.78
CA SER A 159 -21.03 -11.28 -19.07
C SER A 159 -21.63 -11.61 -17.69
N ALA A 160 -22.05 -12.85 -17.44
CA ALA A 160 -22.54 -13.32 -16.15
C ALA A 160 -21.40 -13.59 -15.15
N ALA A 161 -20.18 -13.76 -15.63
CA ALA A 161 -18.99 -14.04 -14.84
C ALA A 161 -18.03 -12.83 -14.74
N LYS A 162 -18.49 -11.64 -15.15
CA LYS A 162 -17.65 -10.44 -15.14
C LYS A 162 -17.24 -10.09 -13.72
N GLY A 163 -15.93 -9.96 -13.50
CA GLY A 163 -15.35 -9.56 -12.23
C GLY A 163 -15.60 -8.10 -11.89
N MET A 164 -15.48 -7.76 -10.61
CA MET A 164 -15.72 -6.40 -10.10
C MET A 164 -14.73 -5.40 -10.67
N ALA A 165 -13.44 -5.72 -10.63
CA ALA A 165 -12.34 -4.90 -11.17
C ALA A 165 -11.79 -5.51 -12.47
N PHE A 166 -12.63 -5.58 -13.49
CA PHE A 166 -12.40 -6.35 -14.72
C PHE A 166 -11.20 -5.92 -15.58
N ALA A 167 -10.47 -4.88 -15.22
CA ALA A 167 -9.20 -4.47 -15.83
C ALA A 167 -8.03 -4.41 -14.81
N ALA A 168 -8.23 -4.90 -13.59
CA ALA A 168 -7.16 -5.03 -12.60
C ALA A 168 -6.16 -6.13 -13.01
N GLU A 169 -4.97 -6.09 -12.42
CA GLU A 169 -3.99 -7.17 -12.43
C GLU A 169 -4.11 -8.03 -11.18
N LEU A 170 -3.67 -9.29 -11.24
CA LEU A 170 -3.74 -10.20 -10.10
C LEU A 170 -2.48 -11.05 -9.98
N LYS A 171 -1.95 -11.12 -8.76
CA LYS A 171 -0.94 -12.07 -8.32
C LYS A 171 -1.61 -13.13 -7.46
N ALA A 172 -1.53 -14.40 -7.86
CA ALA A 172 -2.10 -15.52 -7.14
C ALA A 172 -1.03 -16.36 -6.45
N TYR A 173 -1.29 -16.65 -5.20
CA TYR A 173 -0.48 -17.45 -4.29
C TYR A 173 -1.33 -18.61 -3.77
N ASP A 174 -0.70 -19.71 -3.39
CA ASP A 174 -1.39 -20.66 -2.53
C ASP A 174 -1.30 -20.19 -1.05
N TRP A 175 -2.03 -20.83 -0.17
CA TRP A 175 -2.08 -20.44 1.25
C TRP A 175 -0.89 -20.91 2.10
N ASP A 176 0.03 -21.73 1.54
CA ASP A 176 1.27 -22.07 2.20
C ASP A 176 2.16 -20.81 2.26
N TYR A 177 2.75 -20.52 3.40
CA TYR A 177 3.57 -19.31 3.66
C TYR A 177 2.83 -17.96 3.61
N ASP A 178 1.51 -17.94 3.65
CA ASP A 178 0.69 -16.74 3.50
C ASP A 178 1.21 -15.50 4.26
N ASN A 179 1.52 -15.63 5.56
CA ASN A 179 2.02 -14.51 6.37
C ASN A 179 3.39 -13.98 5.88
N SER A 180 4.28 -14.87 5.44
CA SER A 180 5.60 -14.50 4.91
C SER A 180 5.49 -13.74 3.60
N GLU A 181 4.65 -14.23 2.71
CA GLU A 181 4.44 -13.64 1.39
C GLU A 181 3.64 -12.34 1.49
N MET A 182 2.62 -12.28 2.36
CA MET A 182 1.90 -11.04 2.67
C MET A 182 2.84 -9.95 3.17
N ALA A 183 3.77 -10.28 4.07
CA ALA A 183 4.76 -9.32 4.56
C ALA A 183 5.70 -8.85 3.43
N THR A 184 6.09 -9.74 2.53
CA THR A 184 6.90 -9.43 1.34
C THR A 184 6.13 -8.53 0.37
N GLU A 185 4.89 -8.88 0.02
CA GLU A 185 4.07 -8.08 -0.90
C GLU A 185 3.68 -6.72 -0.30
N ALA A 186 3.45 -6.66 1.00
CA ALA A 186 3.25 -5.40 1.72
C ALA A 186 4.50 -4.49 1.65
N ALA A 187 5.70 -5.06 1.77
CA ALA A 187 6.95 -4.33 1.57
C ALA A 187 7.13 -3.88 0.10
N ASN A 188 6.61 -4.62 -0.86
CA ASN A 188 6.61 -4.26 -2.28
C ASN A 188 5.53 -3.21 -2.65
N GLY A 189 4.71 -2.78 -1.69
CA GLY A 189 3.72 -1.72 -1.88
C GLY A 189 2.34 -2.20 -2.35
N THR A 190 1.99 -3.47 -2.14
CA THR A 190 0.64 -4.00 -2.34
C THR A 190 -0.36 -3.20 -1.50
N LEU A 191 -1.49 -2.83 -2.11
CA LEU A 191 -2.53 -2.02 -1.46
C LEU A 191 -3.71 -2.85 -0.95
N ILE A 192 -3.96 -4.01 -1.57
CA ILE A 192 -5.14 -4.82 -1.25
C ILE A 192 -4.89 -6.29 -1.55
N SER A 193 -5.40 -7.16 -0.67
CA SER A 193 -5.42 -8.60 -0.89
C SER A 193 -6.73 -9.26 -0.52
N ASN A 194 -6.96 -10.44 -1.12
CA ASN A 194 -8.10 -11.29 -0.85
C ASN A 194 -7.69 -12.61 -0.20
N HIS A 195 -8.41 -13.01 0.86
CA HIS A 195 -8.20 -14.25 1.60
C HIS A 195 -9.52 -14.98 1.81
N SER A 196 -9.83 -15.87 0.88
CA SER A 196 -11.09 -16.64 0.87
C SER A 196 -10.96 -18.01 1.53
N TYR A 197 -10.15 -18.13 2.57
CA TYR A 197 -9.91 -19.36 3.32
C TYR A 197 -9.82 -19.07 4.81
N GLY A 198 -9.85 -20.11 5.66
CA GLY A 198 -9.70 -19.98 7.10
C GLY A 198 -9.43 -21.31 7.77
N PHE A 199 -9.25 -21.29 9.09
CA PHE A 199 -9.12 -22.50 9.86
C PHE A 199 -10.47 -23.22 9.98
N VAL A 200 -10.45 -24.56 9.91
CA VAL A 200 -11.59 -25.39 10.28
C VAL A 200 -11.81 -25.28 11.79
N ARG A 201 -13.02 -24.89 12.18
CA ARG A 201 -13.46 -24.79 13.58
C ARG A 201 -14.81 -25.50 13.76
N GLY A 202 -15.21 -25.67 15.02
CA GLY A 202 -16.47 -26.31 15.33
C GLY A 202 -16.64 -27.67 14.63
N TRP A 203 -17.64 -27.79 13.78
CA TRP A 203 -17.97 -29.01 13.06
C TRP A 203 -17.35 -29.04 11.67
N TYR A 204 -16.81 -30.19 11.26
CA TYR A 204 -16.34 -30.37 9.90
C TYR A 204 -16.52 -31.82 9.40
N TRP A 205 -16.61 -31.97 8.08
CA TRP A 205 -16.68 -33.26 7.40
C TRP A 205 -15.28 -33.81 7.14
N ASN A 206 -14.92 -34.93 7.81
CA ASN A 206 -13.59 -35.54 7.68
C ASN A 206 -13.44 -36.53 6.50
N GLY A 207 -14.38 -36.54 5.54
CA GLY A 207 -14.46 -37.51 4.44
C GLY A 207 -15.36 -38.70 4.73
N SER A 208 -15.84 -38.88 5.98
CA SER A 208 -16.70 -40.00 6.36
C SER A 208 -17.79 -39.65 7.38
N ALA A 209 -17.58 -38.62 8.19
CA ALA A 209 -18.52 -38.18 9.21
C ALA A 209 -18.28 -36.71 9.58
N ASN A 210 -19.30 -36.03 10.11
CA ASN A 210 -19.14 -34.75 10.79
C ASN A 210 -18.43 -34.99 12.15
N VAL A 211 -17.32 -34.28 12.33
CA VAL A 211 -16.47 -34.38 13.52
C VAL A 211 -16.39 -32.99 14.15
N TRP A 212 -16.47 -32.92 15.45
CA TRP A 212 -16.26 -31.70 16.22
C TRP A 212 -14.77 -31.48 16.49
N ASN A 213 -14.24 -30.28 16.18
CA ASN A 213 -12.82 -29.92 16.27
C ASN A 213 -12.46 -29.15 17.54
N GLY A 214 -13.44 -28.78 18.37
CA GLY A 214 -13.24 -28.03 19.60
C GLY A 214 -12.42 -28.76 20.66
N ASP A 215 -11.99 -28.07 21.72
CA ASP A 215 -11.23 -28.64 22.84
C ASP A 215 -12.11 -28.89 24.07
N PRO A 216 -12.52 -30.15 24.34
CA PRO A 216 -13.37 -30.46 25.49
C PRO A 216 -12.74 -30.15 26.86
N ALA A 217 -11.45 -29.89 26.93
CA ALA A 217 -10.77 -29.50 28.16
C ALA A 217 -10.99 -28.00 28.49
N ILE A 218 -11.40 -27.22 27.52
CA ILE A 218 -11.76 -25.79 27.67
C ILE A 218 -13.28 -25.65 27.68
N SER A 219 -13.96 -26.09 26.62
CA SER A 219 -15.41 -26.06 26.53
C SER A 219 -15.95 -27.26 25.75
N ILE A 220 -17.14 -27.71 26.15
CA ILE A 220 -17.98 -28.70 25.42
C ILE A 220 -19.18 -27.99 24.77
N LEU A 221 -19.33 -26.67 24.96
CA LEU A 221 -20.47 -25.90 24.52
C LEU A 221 -20.18 -25.21 23.19
N GLU A 222 -18.90 -24.99 22.88
CA GLU A 222 -18.46 -24.36 21.65
C GLU A 222 -16.95 -24.60 21.43
N ASP A 223 -16.44 -24.41 20.21
CA ASP A 223 -15.01 -24.36 19.94
C ASP A 223 -14.49 -22.98 20.35
N TYR A 224 -13.76 -22.92 21.46
CA TYR A 224 -13.24 -21.70 22.06
C TYR A 224 -12.37 -20.84 21.11
N LEU A 225 -12.06 -21.32 19.92
CA LEU A 225 -11.29 -20.59 18.89
C LEU A 225 -12.18 -19.80 17.92
N PHE A 226 -13.48 -19.89 18.04
CA PHE A 226 -14.38 -18.90 17.49
C PHE A 226 -14.25 -17.60 18.28
N GLY A 227 -14.29 -16.46 17.64
CA GLY A 227 -14.13 -15.15 18.29
C GLY A 227 -12.72 -14.85 18.82
N PHE A 228 -11.89 -15.87 19.02
CA PHE A 228 -10.64 -15.84 19.75
C PHE A 228 -9.49 -15.16 19.01
N TYR A 229 -8.96 -14.06 19.57
CA TYR A 229 -7.79 -13.36 19.03
C TYR A 229 -6.51 -14.10 19.39
N ASP A 230 -6.00 -14.92 18.48
CA ASP A 230 -4.82 -15.74 18.67
C ASP A 230 -3.56 -15.15 17.99
N ILE A 231 -2.48 -15.94 17.92
CA ILE A 231 -1.23 -15.54 17.26
C ILE A 231 -1.41 -15.27 15.76
N TYR A 232 -2.36 -15.92 15.09
CA TYR A 232 -2.60 -15.70 13.65
C TYR A 232 -3.32 -14.36 13.40
N ALA A 233 -4.28 -14.00 14.23
CA ALA A 233 -4.91 -12.67 14.19
C ALA A 233 -3.89 -11.57 14.50
N LYS A 234 -3.05 -11.79 15.52
CA LYS A 234 -1.95 -10.88 15.89
C LYS A 234 -0.97 -10.65 14.73
N ASN A 235 -0.55 -11.72 14.03
CA ASN A 235 0.40 -11.62 12.93
C ASN A 235 -0.16 -10.76 11.78
N TRP A 236 -1.45 -10.87 11.48
CA TRP A 236 -2.10 -10.05 10.45
C TRP A 236 -2.19 -8.58 10.88
N ASP A 237 -2.47 -8.31 12.14
CA ASP A 237 -2.41 -6.95 12.69
C ASP A 237 -0.98 -6.39 12.66
N GLU A 238 0.04 -7.24 12.89
CA GLU A 238 1.44 -6.80 12.81
C GLU A 238 1.86 -6.45 11.39
N ILE A 239 1.44 -7.21 10.38
CA ILE A 239 1.65 -6.87 8.96
C ILE A 239 0.95 -5.54 8.64
N ALA A 240 -0.34 -5.40 8.95
CA ALA A 240 -1.12 -4.19 8.65
C ALA A 240 -0.52 -2.95 9.31
N THR A 241 -0.10 -3.04 10.58
CA THR A 241 0.50 -1.92 11.32
C THR A 241 1.84 -1.45 10.71
N ASN A 242 2.58 -2.34 10.06
CA ASN A 242 3.84 -2.01 9.40
C ASN A 242 3.66 -1.64 7.91
N ALA A 243 2.46 -1.84 7.36
CA ALA A 243 2.08 -1.52 5.97
C ALA A 243 0.77 -0.70 5.96
N PRO A 244 0.79 0.58 6.34
CA PRO A 244 -0.41 1.36 6.61
C PRO A 244 -1.32 1.61 5.40
N TYR A 245 -0.84 1.33 4.18
CA TYR A 245 -1.62 1.43 2.93
C TYR A 245 -2.20 0.08 2.49
N TYR A 246 -1.87 -1.03 3.16
CA TYR A 246 -2.26 -2.37 2.76
C TYR A 246 -3.48 -2.85 3.54
N LEU A 247 -4.62 -3.01 2.86
CA LEU A 247 -5.84 -3.57 3.42
C LEU A 247 -5.98 -5.06 3.07
N ILE A 248 -6.12 -5.88 4.11
CA ILE A 248 -6.36 -7.32 4.01
C ILE A 248 -7.87 -7.56 4.04
N VAL A 249 -8.44 -8.17 3.00
CA VAL A 249 -9.86 -8.53 2.93
C VAL A 249 -10.03 -10.03 3.18
N LYS A 250 -10.86 -10.38 4.15
CA LYS A 250 -11.00 -11.75 4.66
C LYS A 250 -12.45 -12.21 4.69
N SER A 251 -12.71 -13.43 4.22
CA SER A 251 -14.01 -14.11 4.39
C SER A 251 -14.31 -14.38 5.88
N ALA A 252 -15.55 -14.16 6.34
CA ALA A 252 -15.93 -14.29 7.75
C ALA A 252 -15.97 -15.75 8.25
N GLY A 253 -16.16 -16.72 7.36
CA GLY A 253 -16.40 -18.14 7.69
C GLY A 253 -17.83 -18.57 7.36
N ASN A 254 -18.08 -19.89 7.38
CA ASN A 254 -19.38 -20.45 6.99
C ASN A 254 -19.94 -21.47 8.00
N ASP A 255 -19.54 -21.34 9.25
CA ASP A 255 -19.73 -22.34 10.29
C ASP A 255 -21.08 -22.25 11.00
N ARG A 256 -21.79 -21.09 10.85
CA ARG A 256 -23.03 -20.78 11.57
C ARG A 256 -24.18 -21.79 11.35
N GLY A 257 -24.18 -22.45 10.20
CA GLY A 257 -25.25 -23.42 9.86
C GLY A 257 -24.97 -24.86 10.31
N ASP A 258 -23.88 -25.13 10.98
CA ASP A 258 -23.48 -26.47 11.32
C ASP A 258 -24.29 -27.08 12.44
N SER A 259 -24.70 -28.35 12.26
CA SER A 259 -25.58 -29.06 13.17
C SER A 259 -24.83 -29.88 14.21
N GLY A 260 -25.15 -29.71 15.46
CA GLY A 260 -24.63 -30.56 16.54
C GLY A 260 -25.04 -32.05 16.45
N ASN A 261 -24.40 -32.88 17.22
CA ASN A 261 -24.67 -34.35 17.26
C ASN A 261 -25.36 -34.84 18.55
N GLY A 262 -25.78 -33.92 19.41
CA GLY A 262 -26.37 -34.21 20.72
C GLY A 262 -25.37 -34.44 21.85
N THR A 263 -24.06 -34.60 21.54
CA THR A 263 -22.96 -34.60 22.51
C THR A 263 -22.33 -33.19 22.57
N TYR A 264 -22.10 -32.61 21.40
CA TYR A 264 -21.69 -31.23 21.22
C TYR A 264 -22.80 -30.47 20.52
N PRO A 265 -23.03 -29.18 20.86
CA PRO A 265 -24.08 -28.36 20.25
C PRO A 265 -23.77 -27.98 18.78
N PRO A 266 -24.74 -27.42 18.04
CA PRO A 266 -24.44 -26.72 16.77
C PRO A 266 -23.55 -25.51 16.99
N ASP A 267 -22.84 -25.07 15.95
CA ASP A 267 -22.10 -23.80 15.93
C ASP A 267 -23.10 -22.64 15.75
N GLY A 268 -22.78 -21.48 16.32
CA GLY A 268 -23.57 -20.26 16.16
C GLY A 268 -24.95 -20.24 16.87
N PRO A 269 -25.83 -19.24 16.56
CA PRO A 269 -25.66 -18.30 15.44
C PRO A 269 -24.61 -17.22 15.65
N TYR A 270 -24.32 -16.83 16.88
CA TYR A 270 -23.30 -15.84 17.23
C TYR A 270 -21.98 -16.52 17.56
N ASP A 271 -20.92 -15.74 17.58
CA ASP A 271 -19.57 -16.18 17.96
C ASP A 271 -19.09 -17.41 17.19
N CYS A 272 -19.07 -17.30 15.88
CA CYS A 272 -18.63 -18.38 14.99
C CYS A 272 -17.67 -17.94 13.89
N ILE A 273 -16.96 -16.79 14.09
CA ILE A 273 -15.91 -16.31 13.18
C ILE A 273 -14.55 -16.92 13.59
N PRO A 274 -13.86 -17.67 12.69
CA PRO A 274 -12.55 -18.24 12.98
C PRO A 274 -11.47 -17.17 13.19
N GLN A 275 -10.48 -17.45 14.01
CA GLN A 275 -9.51 -16.53 14.62
C GLN A 275 -8.80 -15.53 13.67
N LYS A 276 -8.41 -15.86 12.44
CA LYS A 276 -7.86 -14.86 11.49
C LYS A 276 -8.89 -13.77 11.17
N GLY A 277 -10.18 -14.13 11.12
CA GLY A 277 -11.29 -13.21 10.85
C GLY A 277 -11.52 -12.18 11.95
N VAL A 278 -10.97 -12.36 13.14
CA VAL A 278 -11.11 -11.41 14.26
C VAL A 278 -9.91 -10.46 14.43
N ALA A 279 -8.95 -10.44 13.50
CA ALA A 279 -7.92 -9.41 13.47
C ALA A 279 -8.56 -8.01 13.33
N LYS A 280 -7.95 -7.01 13.98
CA LYS A 280 -8.52 -5.65 14.11
C LYS A 280 -8.45 -4.85 12.80
N ASN A 281 -7.30 -4.92 12.16
CA ASN A 281 -6.92 -4.01 11.07
C ASN A 281 -7.33 -4.49 9.68
N ILE A 282 -8.03 -5.63 9.60
CA ILE A 282 -8.52 -6.22 8.35
C ILE A 282 -9.97 -5.83 8.09
N LEU A 283 -10.45 -6.14 6.89
CA LEU A 283 -11.87 -6.08 6.54
C LEU A 283 -12.44 -7.49 6.44
N THR A 284 -13.20 -7.92 7.45
CA THR A 284 -13.85 -9.23 7.49
C THR A 284 -15.23 -9.13 6.87
N VAL A 285 -15.51 -9.98 5.86
CA VAL A 285 -16.69 -9.88 5.01
C VAL A 285 -17.62 -11.08 5.22
N GLY A 286 -18.83 -10.80 5.69
CA GLY A 286 -19.94 -11.77 5.75
C GLY A 286 -20.67 -11.91 4.41
N ALA A 287 -21.57 -12.91 4.31
CA ALA A 287 -22.25 -13.26 3.08
C ALA A 287 -23.76 -13.11 3.17
N VAL A 288 -24.36 -12.31 2.28
CA VAL A 288 -25.79 -12.15 2.11
C VAL A 288 -26.28 -12.74 0.78
N ASN A 289 -27.60 -12.94 0.68
CA ASN A 289 -28.23 -13.37 -0.57
C ASN A 289 -28.16 -12.27 -1.64
N ASP A 290 -28.29 -12.69 -2.90
CA ASP A 290 -28.31 -11.79 -4.05
C ASP A 290 -29.50 -10.82 -4.01
N ILE A 291 -29.25 -9.54 -4.24
CA ILE A 291 -30.26 -8.48 -4.41
C ILE A 291 -30.24 -8.01 -5.86
N THR A 292 -30.85 -8.81 -6.74
CA THR A 292 -30.79 -8.61 -8.19
C THR A 292 -31.35 -7.26 -8.67
N ALA A 293 -32.22 -6.62 -7.90
CA ALA A 293 -32.78 -5.30 -8.20
C ALA A 293 -31.93 -4.12 -7.64
N GLY A 294 -30.85 -4.43 -6.95
CA GLY A 294 -30.12 -3.48 -6.13
C GLY A 294 -30.82 -3.16 -4.79
N TYR A 295 -30.07 -2.62 -3.84
CA TYR A 295 -30.57 -2.24 -2.52
C TYR A 295 -31.58 -1.08 -2.60
N SER A 296 -32.63 -1.13 -1.81
CA SER A 296 -33.59 -0.05 -1.64
C SER A 296 -34.03 0.20 -0.19
N GLN A 297 -33.88 -0.81 0.69
CA GLN A 297 -34.22 -0.72 2.10
C GLN A 297 -33.54 -1.85 2.92
N PRO A 298 -33.37 -1.72 4.26
CA PRO A 298 -32.67 -2.71 5.07
C PRO A 298 -33.21 -4.15 4.94
N SER A 299 -34.49 -4.34 4.78
CA SER A 299 -35.11 -5.68 4.63
C SER A 299 -34.79 -6.39 3.32
N ASP A 300 -34.18 -5.73 2.32
CA ASP A 300 -33.71 -6.35 1.09
C ASP A 300 -32.45 -7.19 1.34
N VAL A 301 -31.70 -6.85 2.41
CA VAL A 301 -30.48 -7.54 2.80
C VAL A 301 -30.85 -8.77 3.64
N VAL A 302 -30.70 -9.94 3.07
CA VAL A 302 -31.02 -11.21 3.71
C VAL A 302 -29.73 -12.01 3.92
N MET A 303 -29.40 -12.25 5.18
CA MET A 303 -28.22 -13.04 5.56
C MET A 303 -28.28 -14.45 4.96
N SER A 304 -27.15 -14.96 4.45
CA SER A 304 -27.05 -16.36 4.01
C SER A 304 -27.21 -17.32 5.21
N SER A 305 -27.58 -18.57 4.93
CA SER A 305 -27.77 -19.55 6.01
C SER A 305 -26.49 -19.99 6.72
N PHE A 306 -25.35 -19.71 6.13
CA PHE A 306 -24.05 -20.24 6.57
C PHE A 306 -23.07 -19.17 7.10
N SER A 307 -23.19 -17.90 6.71
CA SER A 307 -22.22 -16.87 7.07
C SER A 307 -22.01 -16.80 8.56
N SER A 308 -20.78 -16.88 9.00
CA SER A 308 -20.40 -16.75 10.41
C SER A 308 -20.66 -15.33 10.93
N TRP A 309 -21.11 -15.22 12.18
CA TRP A 309 -21.39 -13.98 12.90
C TRP A 309 -20.44 -13.77 14.07
N GLY A 310 -20.24 -12.51 14.47
CA GLY A 310 -19.54 -12.16 15.71
C GLY A 310 -20.44 -12.39 16.97
N PRO A 311 -19.98 -11.83 18.07
CA PRO A 311 -18.85 -10.93 18.30
C PRO A 311 -17.48 -11.59 18.09
N ALA A 312 -16.38 -10.78 18.17
CA ALA A 312 -15.13 -11.32 18.69
C ALA A 312 -15.23 -11.40 20.21
N ASP A 313 -14.44 -12.27 20.87
CA ASP A 313 -14.53 -12.53 22.32
C ASP A 313 -14.43 -11.27 23.18
N ASP A 314 -13.62 -10.31 22.75
CA ASP A 314 -13.45 -9.01 23.42
C ASP A 314 -14.59 -8.02 23.15
N GLY A 315 -15.57 -8.40 22.32
CA GLY A 315 -16.77 -7.62 22.01
C GLY A 315 -16.69 -6.77 20.75
N ARG A 316 -15.58 -6.83 19.98
CA ARG A 316 -15.46 -6.07 18.73
C ARG A 316 -16.48 -6.54 17.70
N ILE A 317 -16.91 -5.57 16.87
CA ILE A 317 -17.89 -5.80 15.80
C ILE A 317 -17.20 -6.58 14.67
N LYS A 318 -17.70 -7.78 14.43
CA LYS A 318 -17.37 -8.66 13.30
C LYS A 318 -18.66 -9.40 12.85
N PRO A 319 -18.81 -9.69 11.52
CA PRO A 319 -17.93 -9.22 10.43
C PRO A 319 -17.89 -7.68 10.40
N ASP A 320 -16.93 -7.09 9.67
CA ASP A 320 -16.91 -5.63 9.50
C ASP A 320 -18.03 -5.16 8.57
N ILE A 321 -18.29 -5.92 7.48
CA ILE A 321 -19.27 -5.58 6.45
C ILE A 321 -19.81 -6.85 5.80
N VAL A 322 -20.91 -6.76 5.09
CA VAL A 322 -21.43 -7.87 4.27
C VAL A 322 -21.49 -7.51 2.80
N ALA A 323 -21.39 -8.53 1.96
CA ALA A 323 -21.59 -8.44 0.51
C ALA A 323 -22.28 -9.71 0.00
N ASN A 324 -22.68 -9.73 -1.27
CA ASN A 324 -23.27 -10.95 -1.83
C ASN A 324 -22.28 -12.13 -1.73
N GLY A 325 -22.74 -13.22 -1.15
CA GLY A 325 -22.05 -14.51 -1.07
C GLY A 325 -22.93 -15.70 -1.52
N VAL A 326 -23.96 -15.55 -2.35
CA VAL A 326 -24.90 -16.64 -2.73
C VAL A 326 -25.17 -16.67 -4.25
N ASN A 327 -24.92 -17.81 -4.93
CA ASN A 327 -25.15 -18.11 -6.36
C ASN A 327 -24.32 -17.30 -7.40
N LEU A 328 -22.98 -17.20 -7.29
CA LEU A 328 -22.08 -16.51 -8.25
C LEU A 328 -21.59 -17.40 -9.38
N THR A 329 -21.67 -16.86 -10.57
CA THR A 329 -21.02 -17.44 -11.74
C THR A 329 -19.63 -16.79 -11.87
N SER A 330 -18.56 -17.60 -11.90
CA SER A 330 -17.23 -17.12 -12.18
C SER A 330 -16.41 -18.13 -12.98
N ALA A 331 -15.21 -17.76 -13.39
CA ALA A 331 -14.27 -18.64 -14.06
C ALA A 331 -13.96 -19.88 -13.22
N TYR A 332 -13.79 -21.05 -13.85
CA TYR A 332 -13.46 -22.27 -13.14
C TYR A 332 -12.29 -23.02 -13.81
N SER A 333 -11.62 -23.90 -13.05
CA SER A 333 -10.34 -24.45 -13.52
C SER A 333 -10.41 -25.67 -14.42
N SER A 334 -11.60 -26.25 -14.71
CA SER A 334 -11.73 -27.50 -15.48
C SER A 334 -11.36 -27.34 -16.96
N ALA A 335 -11.59 -26.15 -17.53
CA ALA A 335 -11.19 -25.78 -18.90
C ALA A 335 -10.92 -24.27 -19.01
N ASP A 336 -10.37 -23.81 -20.14
CA ASP A 336 -10.07 -22.39 -20.38
C ASP A 336 -11.31 -21.50 -20.59
N ASP A 337 -12.48 -22.14 -20.79
CA ASP A 337 -13.78 -21.52 -21.01
C ASP A 337 -14.86 -22.05 -20.04
N ASP A 338 -14.45 -22.68 -18.95
CA ASP A 338 -15.37 -23.28 -17.98
C ASP A 338 -15.79 -22.27 -16.89
N TYR A 339 -17.02 -22.38 -16.44
CA TYR A 339 -17.62 -21.52 -15.43
C TYR A 339 -18.44 -22.36 -14.46
N GLU A 340 -18.39 -21.99 -13.18
CA GLU A 340 -19.15 -22.66 -12.13
C GLU A 340 -19.96 -21.64 -11.30
N VAL A 341 -20.97 -22.12 -10.61
CA VAL A 341 -21.84 -21.35 -9.72
C VAL A 341 -21.68 -21.88 -8.30
N LEU A 342 -21.18 -21.10 -7.42
CA LEU A 342 -20.87 -21.58 -6.07
C LEU A 342 -21.45 -20.64 -4.97
N SER A 343 -21.36 -20.93 -3.63
CA SER A 343 -21.89 -20.13 -2.49
C SER A 343 -20.99 -20.15 -1.25
N GLY A 344 -20.69 -18.99 -0.59
CA GLY A 344 -19.86 -18.86 0.61
C GLY A 344 -19.36 -17.45 0.89
N THR A 345 -18.83 -17.20 2.08
CA THR A 345 -18.14 -15.94 2.40
C THR A 345 -16.87 -15.77 1.57
N SER A 346 -16.36 -16.84 0.99
CA SER A 346 -15.24 -16.82 0.04
C SER A 346 -15.54 -16.09 -1.26
N MET A 347 -16.78 -15.71 -1.53
CA MET A 347 -17.18 -14.90 -2.69
C MET A 347 -17.62 -13.51 -2.33
N SER A 348 -18.18 -13.30 -1.16
CA SER A 348 -18.39 -11.95 -0.66
C SER A 348 -17.05 -11.20 -0.45
N ALA A 349 -16.01 -11.90 0.01
CA ALA A 349 -14.68 -11.33 0.14
C ALA A 349 -14.09 -10.85 -1.21
N PRO A 350 -13.96 -11.67 -2.28
CA PRO A 350 -13.43 -11.21 -3.56
C PRO A 350 -14.33 -10.20 -4.28
N ALA A 351 -15.65 -10.27 -4.11
CA ALA A 351 -16.55 -9.24 -4.59
C ALA A 351 -16.27 -7.88 -3.92
N THR A 352 -16.04 -7.90 -2.62
CA THR A 352 -15.61 -6.73 -1.88
C THR A 352 -14.23 -6.28 -2.33
N THR A 353 -13.25 -7.16 -2.41
CA THR A 353 -11.87 -6.85 -2.83
C THR A 353 -11.82 -6.18 -4.20
N GLY A 354 -12.53 -6.71 -5.18
CA GLY A 354 -12.61 -6.11 -6.51
C GLY A 354 -13.32 -4.74 -6.50
N SER A 355 -14.38 -4.58 -5.70
CA SER A 355 -15.05 -3.29 -5.52
C SER A 355 -14.13 -2.26 -4.90
N LEU A 356 -13.33 -2.64 -3.91
CA LEU A 356 -12.31 -1.79 -3.28
C LEU A 356 -11.21 -1.40 -4.25
N ALA A 357 -10.80 -2.28 -5.16
CA ALA A 357 -9.84 -1.95 -6.22
C ALA A 357 -10.36 -0.84 -7.15
N LEU A 358 -11.67 -0.76 -7.41
CA LEU A 358 -12.28 0.36 -8.12
C LEU A 358 -12.20 1.66 -7.33
N LEU A 359 -12.39 1.61 -6.01
CA LEU A 359 -12.28 2.79 -5.13
C LEU A 359 -10.83 3.28 -5.04
N ILE A 360 -9.84 2.39 -4.99
CA ILE A 360 -8.42 2.73 -5.07
C ILE A 360 -8.12 3.46 -6.39
N GLN A 361 -8.57 2.91 -7.53
CA GLN A 361 -8.45 3.57 -8.83
C GLN A 361 -9.11 4.96 -8.82
N HIS A 362 -10.32 5.06 -8.25
CA HIS A 362 -11.05 6.33 -8.24
C HIS A 362 -10.37 7.39 -7.38
N TYR A 363 -9.84 7.01 -6.23
CA TYR A 363 -9.08 7.91 -5.37
C TYR A 363 -7.86 8.48 -6.07
N GLU A 364 -7.09 7.64 -6.76
CA GLU A 364 -5.95 8.08 -7.56
C GLU A 364 -6.38 9.00 -8.72
N ASN A 365 -7.49 8.70 -9.40
CA ASN A 365 -8.04 9.54 -10.45
C ASN A 365 -8.43 10.94 -9.94
N VAL A 366 -8.91 11.02 -8.69
CA VAL A 366 -9.37 12.27 -8.06
C VAL A 366 -8.24 13.07 -7.44
N LYS A 367 -7.35 12.40 -6.72
CA LYS A 367 -6.27 13.05 -5.95
C LYS A 367 -4.97 13.23 -6.75
N GLY A 368 -4.79 12.49 -7.83
CA GLY A 368 -3.61 12.53 -8.70
C GLY A 368 -2.85 11.21 -8.73
N SER A 369 -2.07 11.01 -9.81
CA SER A 369 -1.33 9.77 -10.02
C SER A 369 -0.33 9.50 -8.90
N GLY A 370 -0.32 8.27 -8.38
CA GLY A 370 0.52 7.82 -7.29
C GLY A 370 0.00 8.16 -5.88
N MET A 371 -1.10 8.92 -5.76
CA MET A 371 -1.71 9.19 -4.46
C MET A 371 -2.44 7.95 -3.93
N LYS A 372 -2.16 7.59 -2.68
CA LYS A 372 -2.71 6.40 -2.02
C LYS A 372 -3.43 6.83 -0.74
N MET A 373 -4.58 6.23 -0.47
CA MET A 373 -5.23 6.37 0.84
C MET A 373 -4.70 5.30 1.81
N LEU A 374 -4.71 5.60 3.10
CA LEU A 374 -4.42 4.61 4.14
C LEU A 374 -5.42 3.45 4.07
N SER A 375 -5.00 2.27 4.52
CA SER A 375 -5.91 1.12 4.67
C SER A 375 -7.05 1.43 5.61
N SER A 376 -6.80 2.21 6.67
CA SER A 376 -7.82 2.73 7.58
C SER A 376 -8.80 3.68 6.87
N THR A 377 -8.34 4.49 5.90
CA THR A 377 -9.21 5.37 5.10
C THR A 377 -10.13 4.55 4.18
N LEU A 378 -9.56 3.54 3.49
CA LEU A 378 -10.36 2.67 2.63
C LEU A 378 -11.39 1.86 3.45
N LYS A 379 -10.99 1.33 4.62
CA LYS A 379 -11.90 0.66 5.56
C LYS A 379 -12.96 1.63 6.07
N ALA A 380 -12.57 2.81 6.56
CA ALA A 380 -13.51 3.84 7.03
C ALA A 380 -14.53 4.21 5.97
N LEU A 381 -14.09 4.39 4.73
CA LEU A 381 -14.93 4.79 3.61
C LEU A 381 -16.07 3.80 3.36
N VAL A 382 -15.77 2.51 3.30
CA VAL A 382 -16.80 1.49 3.01
C VAL A 382 -17.71 1.22 4.21
N LEU A 383 -17.22 1.34 5.43
CA LEU A 383 -18.06 1.22 6.63
C LEU A 383 -18.97 2.45 6.79
N HIS A 384 -18.44 3.66 6.55
CA HIS A 384 -19.19 4.91 6.61
C HIS A 384 -20.34 4.98 5.61
N THR A 385 -20.16 4.38 4.43
CA THR A 385 -21.12 4.45 3.31
C THR A 385 -21.92 3.17 3.10
N ALA A 386 -21.76 2.18 4.01
CA ALA A 386 -22.53 0.94 3.96
C ALA A 386 -24.03 1.20 4.02
N ASP A 387 -24.80 0.44 3.27
CA ASP A 387 -26.26 0.46 3.33
C ASP A 387 -26.73 -0.25 4.62
N GLU A 388 -27.66 0.38 5.29
CA GLU A 388 -28.24 -0.17 6.54
C GLU A 388 -28.83 -1.56 6.29
N SER A 389 -28.64 -2.46 7.24
CA SER A 389 -29.04 -3.87 7.14
C SER A 389 -29.63 -4.34 8.46
N GLY A 390 -30.47 -5.37 8.40
CA GLY A 390 -31.10 -5.90 9.62
C GLY A 390 -32.36 -5.15 10.03
N THR A 391 -32.71 -5.25 11.32
CA THR A 391 -33.99 -4.75 11.87
C THR A 391 -33.85 -3.52 12.76
N ASN A 392 -32.64 -3.19 13.17
CA ASN A 392 -32.31 -2.06 14.05
C ASN A 392 -31.37 -1.11 13.32
N ASP A 393 -31.40 0.16 13.68
CA ASP A 393 -30.43 1.14 13.18
C ASP A 393 -29.04 0.89 13.75
N GLY A 394 -28.00 1.12 12.93
CA GLY A 394 -26.59 0.99 13.30
C GLY A 394 -26.04 -0.44 13.19
N PRO A 395 -24.79 -0.66 13.65
CA PRO A 395 -24.13 -1.96 13.48
C PRO A 395 -24.76 -3.06 14.31
N ASP A 396 -24.55 -4.31 13.88
CA ASP A 396 -24.86 -5.51 14.66
C ASP A 396 -23.82 -6.62 14.41
N TYR A 397 -23.86 -7.70 15.14
CA TYR A 397 -22.95 -8.84 14.97
C TYR A 397 -23.32 -9.80 13.83
N GLU A 398 -24.44 -9.56 13.15
CA GLU A 398 -24.89 -10.32 12.00
C GLU A 398 -24.40 -9.71 10.70
N PHE A 399 -24.62 -8.40 10.48
CA PHE A 399 -24.31 -7.68 9.24
C PHE A 399 -23.09 -6.74 9.38
N GLY A 400 -22.51 -6.65 10.57
CA GLY A 400 -21.46 -5.68 10.86
C GLY A 400 -21.97 -4.25 10.72
N TRP A 401 -21.29 -3.41 9.93
CA TRP A 401 -21.68 -2.03 9.65
C TRP A 401 -22.68 -1.89 8.49
N GLY A 402 -23.09 -3.00 7.90
CA GLY A 402 -24.10 -3.05 6.83
C GLY A 402 -23.61 -3.65 5.54
N LEU A 403 -24.39 -3.45 4.45
CA LEU A 403 -24.10 -3.95 3.11
C LEU A 403 -23.14 -2.98 2.37
N LEU A 404 -22.09 -3.51 1.76
CA LEU A 404 -21.16 -2.74 0.91
C LEU A 404 -21.92 -1.94 -0.17
N ASN A 405 -21.69 -0.64 -0.25
CA ASN A 405 -22.19 0.25 -1.29
C ASN A 405 -21.04 0.98 -2.00
N THR A 406 -20.57 0.41 -3.09
CA THR A 406 -19.45 0.93 -3.88
C THR A 406 -19.79 2.28 -4.53
N GLN A 407 -21.04 2.50 -4.92
CA GLN A 407 -21.48 3.75 -5.52
C GLN A 407 -21.40 4.91 -4.50
N SER A 408 -21.90 4.71 -3.29
CA SER A 408 -21.86 5.72 -2.22
C SER A 408 -20.44 6.02 -1.79
N ALA A 409 -19.58 5.01 -1.70
CA ALA A 409 -18.16 5.18 -1.40
C ALA A 409 -17.44 5.99 -2.49
N ALA A 410 -17.67 5.68 -3.76
CA ALA A 410 -17.11 6.45 -4.87
C ALA A 410 -17.63 7.89 -4.93
N ALA A 411 -18.92 8.10 -4.62
CA ALA A 411 -19.50 9.44 -4.52
C ALA A 411 -18.83 10.27 -3.41
N LYS A 412 -18.49 9.64 -2.27
CA LYS A 412 -17.79 10.30 -1.15
C LYS A 412 -16.37 10.72 -1.54
N ILE A 413 -15.63 9.90 -2.29
CA ILE A 413 -14.32 10.28 -2.86
C ILE A 413 -14.47 11.50 -3.80
N THR A 414 -15.52 11.52 -4.62
CA THR A 414 -15.79 12.65 -5.53
C THR A 414 -16.17 13.93 -4.76
N GLU A 415 -17.01 13.80 -3.73
CA GLU A 415 -17.44 14.91 -2.86
C GLU A 415 -16.24 15.57 -2.17
N ASP A 416 -15.28 14.78 -1.78
CA ASP A 416 -14.06 15.22 -1.08
C ASP A 416 -13.23 16.24 -1.87
N GLN A 417 -13.38 16.30 -3.19
CA GLN A 417 -12.75 17.34 -4.03
C GLN A 417 -13.21 18.78 -3.69
N THR A 418 -14.37 18.93 -3.09
CA THR A 418 -15.00 20.24 -2.86
C THR A 418 -15.35 20.50 -1.41
N THR A 419 -15.36 19.49 -0.55
CA THR A 419 -15.90 19.61 0.82
C THR A 419 -14.97 19.08 1.91
N ASP A 420 -13.81 18.52 1.58
CA ASP A 420 -12.83 17.97 2.53
C ASP A 420 -13.48 17.07 3.59
N VAL A 421 -14.18 16.06 3.11
CA VAL A 421 -14.94 15.11 3.97
C VAL A 421 -14.17 13.83 4.27
N ILE A 422 -13.02 13.61 3.63
CA ILE A 422 -12.09 12.52 3.90
C ILE A 422 -10.76 13.13 4.30
N SER A 423 -10.29 12.84 5.51
CA SER A 423 -9.00 13.36 5.99
C SER A 423 -8.26 12.35 6.86
N GLU A 424 -6.94 12.43 6.85
CA GLU A 424 -6.05 11.58 7.61
C GLU A 424 -5.28 12.43 8.61
N HIS A 425 -5.25 12.02 9.87
CA HIS A 425 -4.68 12.77 10.98
C HIS A 425 -3.77 11.88 11.83
N VAL A 426 -2.93 12.51 12.64
CA VAL A 426 -2.09 11.83 13.63
C VAL A 426 -2.35 12.43 14.99
N LEU A 427 -2.63 11.58 15.97
CA LEU A 427 -2.81 11.96 17.38
C LEU A 427 -1.56 11.55 18.15
N VAL A 428 -0.95 12.47 18.89
CA VAL A 428 0.14 12.15 19.81
C VAL A 428 -0.37 12.07 21.25
N ASN A 429 0.40 11.39 22.10
CA ASN A 429 0.00 11.18 23.49
C ASN A 429 -0.36 12.49 24.23
N GLY A 430 -1.58 12.55 24.76
CA GLY A 430 -2.13 13.70 25.48
C GLY A 430 -2.66 14.82 24.59
N GLU A 431 -2.70 14.64 23.29
CA GLU A 431 -3.38 15.56 22.35
C GLU A 431 -4.86 15.25 22.23
N THR A 432 -5.57 16.26 21.74
CA THR A 432 -6.99 16.17 21.34
C THR A 432 -7.13 16.86 19.99
N TYR A 433 -7.62 16.12 19.00
CA TYR A 433 -8.01 16.68 17.71
C TYR A 433 -9.42 17.27 17.84
N THR A 434 -9.63 18.45 17.26
CA THR A 434 -10.97 19.06 17.19
C THR A 434 -11.24 19.64 15.82
N ARG A 435 -12.47 19.43 15.30
CA ARG A 435 -12.94 20.02 14.06
C ARG A 435 -14.37 20.52 14.22
N ASN A 436 -14.60 21.76 13.86
CA ASN A 436 -15.95 22.34 13.85
C ASN A 436 -16.57 22.15 12.46
N ILE A 437 -17.82 21.72 12.44
CA ILE A 437 -18.65 21.67 11.24
C ILE A 437 -19.92 22.47 11.51
N THR A 438 -20.41 23.24 10.52
CA THR A 438 -21.65 23.99 10.63
C THR A 438 -22.66 23.41 9.66
N THR A 439 -23.85 23.07 10.15
CA THR A 439 -24.91 22.49 9.33
C THR A 439 -25.55 23.55 8.42
N THR A 440 -25.74 23.19 7.16
CA THR A 440 -26.44 24.01 6.14
C THR A 440 -27.84 23.51 5.82
N GLY A 441 -28.15 22.28 6.21
CA GLY A 441 -29.41 21.60 5.98
C GLY A 441 -29.82 20.68 7.15
N THR A 442 -30.58 19.66 6.86
CA THR A 442 -31.16 18.73 7.85
C THR A 442 -30.83 17.26 7.57
N ASN A 443 -30.01 16.97 6.56
CA ASN A 443 -29.55 15.62 6.33
C ASN A 443 -28.75 15.12 7.55
N PRO A 444 -28.87 13.86 7.94
CA PRO A 444 -28.14 13.29 9.07
C PRO A 444 -26.65 13.57 8.99
N ILE A 445 -26.05 13.91 10.12
CA ILE A 445 -24.60 13.95 10.25
C ILE A 445 -24.14 12.54 10.60
N ARG A 446 -23.14 12.03 9.87
CA ARG A 446 -22.38 10.84 10.22
C ARG A 446 -20.90 11.20 10.27
N VAL A 447 -20.21 10.79 11.32
CA VAL A 447 -18.75 10.94 11.46
C VAL A 447 -18.19 9.58 11.83
N THR A 448 -17.17 9.15 11.09
CA THR A 448 -16.50 7.86 11.32
C THR A 448 -15.00 8.08 11.45
N ILE A 449 -14.39 7.48 12.46
CA ILE A 449 -12.94 7.32 12.55
C ILE A 449 -12.57 5.84 12.47
N VAL A 450 -11.45 5.55 11.84
CA VAL A 450 -10.82 4.23 11.80
C VAL A 450 -9.31 4.40 11.94
N TRP A 451 -8.68 3.53 12.68
CA TRP A 451 -7.22 3.52 12.81
C TRP A 451 -6.64 2.12 12.72
N THR A 452 -5.41 2.05 12.22
CA THR A 452 -4.64 0.82 12.22
C THR A 452 -3.96 0.69 13.59
N ASP A 453 -4.58 -0.08 14.47
CA ASP A 453 -4.17 -0.23 15.87
C ASP A 453 -2.99 -1.22 15.99
N PRO A 454 -1.99 -0.99 16.87
CA PRO A 454 -0.94 -1.96 17.13
C PRO A 454 -1.48 -3.35 17.51
N PRO A 455 -0.75 -4.44 17.20
CA PRO A 455 -1.21 -5.80 17.48
C PRO A 455 -1.45 -6.03 18.97
N GLY A 456 -2.60 -6.62 19.33
CA GLY A 456 -2.95 -6.99 20.68
C GLY A 456 -2.09 -8.13 21.23
N THR A 457 -2.20 -8.42 22.52
CA THR A 457 -1.57 -9.57 23.16
C THR A 457 -2.58 -10.71 23.26
N PRO A 458 -2.41 -11.83 22.53
CA PRO A 458 -3.32 -12.95 22.61
C PRO A 458 -3.55 -13.40 24.07
N PRO A 459 -4.80 -13.60 24.51
CA PRO A 459 -5.11 -14.08 25.84
C PRO A 459 -4.73 -15.55 26.00
N SER A 460 -4.72 -16.05 27.23
CA SER A 460 -4.60 -17.48 27.48
C SER A 460 -5.84 -18.22 26.98
N ALA A 461 -5.67 -19.44 26.47
CA ALA A 461 -6.76 -20.27 25.98
C ALA A 461 -7.87 -20.45 27.03
N ALA A 462 -9.02 -19.89 26.76
CA ALA A 462 -10.23 -19.90 27.57
C ALA A 462 -11.44 -19.73 26.66
N LEU A 463 -12.64 -20.01 27.15
CA LEU A 463 -13.88 -19.70 26.46
C LEU A 463 -14.16 -18.20 26.66
N ASP A 464 -14.39 -17.49 25.58
CA ASP A 464 -14.79 -16.06 25.48
C ASP A 464 -13.99 -15.11 26.40
N PRO A 465 -12.64 -15.09 26.33
CA PRO A 465 -11.87 -14.18 27.16
C PRO A 465 -12.19 -12.73 26.78
N ALA A 466 -12.68 -11.95 27.74
CA ALA A 466 -13.12 -10.57 27.53
C ALA A 466 -11.97 -9.53 27.63
N ASP A 467 -10.71 -9.96 27.57
CA ASP A 467 -9.56 -9.05 27.59
C ASP A 467 -9.54 -8.20 26.30
N PRO A 468 -9.57 -6.87 26.36
CA PRO A 468 -9.57 -6.03 25.15
C PRO A 468 -8.30 -6.22 24.33
N MET A 469 -8.45 -6.41 23.01
CA MET A 469 -7.33 -6.49 22.07
C MET A 469 -6.93 -5.13 21.54
N LEU A 470 -7.74 -4.10 21.77
CA LEU A 470 -7.43 -2.72 21.47
C LEU A 470 -6.21 -2.26 22.29
N VAL A 471 -5.21 -1.63 21.63
CA VAL A 471 -3.97 -1.16 22.26
C VAL A 471 -4.00 0.35 22.43
N ASN A 472 -4.38 1.07 21.36
CA ASN A 472 -4.58 2.51 21.39
C ASN A 472 -6.09 2.79 21.28
N ASP A 473 -6.68 3.22 22.38
CA ASP A 473 -8.10 3.51 22.50
C ASP A 473 -8.34 4.98 22.14
N LEU A 474 -8.80 5.24 20.90
CA LEU A 474 -9.17 6.57 20.43
C LEU A 474 -10.67 6.76 20.58
N ASP A 475 -11.08 7.91 21.09
CA ASP A 475 -12.46 8.24 21.43
C ASP A 475 -13.00 9.35 20.53
N LEU A 476 -14.01 9.01 19.72
CA LEU A 476 -14.77 9.96 18.92
C LEU A 476 -16.01 10.45 19.69
N ARG A 477 -16.21 11.74 19.74
CA ARG A 477 -17.49 12.32 20.16
C ARG A 477 -17.81 13.58 19.39
N ILE A 478 -19.11 13.86 19.28
CA ILE A 478 -19.60 15.11 18.71
C ILE A 478 -20.33 15.87 19.80
N THR A 479 -20.04 17.16 19.93
CA THR A 479 -20.73 18.02 20.91
C THR A 479 -21.45 19.16 20.22
N GLU A 480 -22.63 19.49 20.76
CA GLU A 480 -23.41 20.66 20.37
C GLU A 480 -24.01 21.27 21.63
N SER A 481 -23.64 22.50 21.95
CA SER A 481 -24.06 23.18 23.19
C SER A 481 -23.75 22.34 24.44
N SER A 482 -24.75 21.72 25.07
CA SER A 482 -24.60 20.82 26.21
C SER A 482 -24.84 19.34 25.87
N ASN A 483 -25.10 19.03 24.61
CA ASN A 483 -25.32 17.65 24.15
C ASN A 483 -24.01 17.02 23.75
N THR A 484 -23.84 15.75 24.10
CA THR A 484 -22.72 14.90 23.61
C THR A 484 -23.32 13.69 22.94
N TYR A 485 -22.83 13.39 21.74
CA TYR A 485 -23.19 12.23 20.93
C TYR A 485 -21.98 11.30 20.90
N TYR A 486 -22.21 10.07 21.36
CA TYR A 486 -21.19 9.01 21.44
C TYR A 486 -21.28 8.08 20.24
N PRO A 487 -20.22 7.29 19.96
CA PRO A 487 -20.23 6.29 18.88
C PRO A 487 -21.22 5.15 19.16
N TRP A 488 -21.50 4.37 18.12
CA TRP A 488 -22.24 3.13 18.25
C TRP A 488 -21.45 2.12 19.09
N LYS A 489 -22.18 1.39 19.96
CA LYS A 489 -21.65 0.34 20.82
C LYS A 489 -22.60 -0.83 20.91
N LEU A 490 -22.07 -2.05 20.87
CA LEU A 490 -22.80 -3.30 21.05
C LEU A 490 -22.57 -3.90 22.45
N ASP A 491 -23.40 -4.87 22.78
CA ASP A 491 -23.32 -5.64 24.02
C ASP A 491 -23.04 -7.11 23.70
N LYS A 492 -21.76 -7.55 23.83
CA LYS A 492 -21.35 -8.91 23.51
C LYS A 492 -22.06 -9.99 24.33
N ASP A 493 -22.44 -9.66 25.56
CA ASP A 493 -23.12 -10.61 26.46
C ASP A 493 -24.62 -10.79 26.11
N ASN A 494 -25.15 -9.89 25.26
CA ASN A 494 -26.48 -9.96 24.67
C ASN A 494 -26.40 -9.59 23.16
N PRO A 495 -25.77 -10.42 22.32
CA PRO A 495 -25.39 -10.07 20.97
C PRO A 495 -26.55 -9.77 20.02
N SER A 496 -27.79 -10.15 20.37
CA SER A 496 -29.02 -9.83 19.63
C SER A 496 -29.63 -8.46 19.99
N ASN A 497 -29.09 -7.73 20.96
CA ASN A 497 -29.56 -6.40 21.30
C ASN A 497 -29.16 -5.39 20.20
N ALA A 498 -30.02 -4.36 20.03
CA ALA A 498 -29.69 -3.22 19.20
C ALA A 498 -28.47 -2.46 19.71
N ALA A 499 -27.66 -1.91 18.80
CA ALA A 499 -26.59 -0.99 19.15
C ALA A 499 -27.10 0.26 19.87
N THR A 500 -26.25 0.91 20.63
CA THR A 500 -26.58 2.13 21.41
C THR A 500 -25.51 3.20 21.25
N HIS A 501 -25.89 4.45 21.55
CA HIS A 501 -25.00 5.60 21.71
C HIS A 501 -24.82 6.00 23.18
N ALA A 502 -24.86 5.03 24.09
CA ALA A 502 -24.96 5.30 25.53
C ALA A 502 -23.62 5.71 26.17
N ALA A 503 -22.51 5.36 25.58
CA ALA A 503 -21.17 5.59 26.10
C ALA A 503 -20.12 5.43 24.98
N GLU A 504 -18.86 5.73 25.27
CA GLU A 504 -17.69 5.47 24.44
C GLU A 504 -17.55 3.98 24.09
N ASN A 505 -16.91 3.70 22.96
CA ASN A 505 -16.62 2.34 22.49
C ASN A 505 -15.13 2.06 22.72
N ASN A 506 -14.78 1.25 23.70
CA ASN A 506 -13.41 0.97 24.13
C ASN A 506 -12.92 -0.42 23.67
N VAL A 507 -13.51 -0.97 22.59
CA VAL A 507 -13.13 -2.31 22.09
C VAL A 507 -12.80 -2.31 20.60
N ASP A 508 -13.45 -1.47 19.79
CA ASP A 508 -13.25 -1.42 18.34
C ASP A 508 -12.21 -0.35 17.95
N ASN A 509 -11.46 -0.59 16.88
CA ASN A 509 -10.66 0.42 16.20
C ASN A 509 -11.44 1.11 15.05
N VAL A 510 -12.74 1.14 15.20
CA VAL A 510 -13.73 1.80 14.34
C VAL A 510 -14.75 2.47 15.23
N GLU A 511 -14.93 3.76 15.09
CA GLU A 511 -15.98 4.49 15.79
C GLU A 511 -16.81 5.33 14.83
N MET A 512 -18.12 5.29 14.99
CA MET A 512 -19.08 6.01 14.16
C MET A 512 -20.16 6.65 15.02
N VAL A 513 -20.35 7.95 14.83
CA VAL A 513 -21.41 8.75 15.48
C VAL A 513 -22.41 9.21 14.44
N ASP A 514 -23.69 8.93 14.68
CA ASP A 514 -24.80 9.38 13.87
C ASP A 514 -25.66 10.41 14.62
N ILE A 515 -26.03 11.51 13.95
CA ILE A 515 -27.01 12.50 14.42
C ILE A 515 -28.12 12.57 13.38
N ALA A 516 -29.20 11.84 13.63
CA ALA A 516 -30.30 11.64 12.67
C ALA A 516 -31.03 12.96 12.29
N THR A 517 -31.11 13.92 13.20
CA THR A 517 -31.84 15.18 13.00
C THR A 517 -31.03 16.38 13.47
N PRO A 518 -29.99 16.77 12.72
CA PRO A 518 -29.18 17.92 13.09
C PRO A 518 -29.97 19.25 12.98
N VAL A 519 -29.61 20.22 13.79
CA VAL A 519 -30.21 21.55 13.76
C VAL A 519 -29.49 22.42 12.74
N THR A 520 -30.20 22.95 11.75
CA THR A 520 -29.62 23.80 10.68
C THR A 520 -28.95 25.05 11.23
N SER A 521 -27.87 25.49 10.61
CA SER A 521 -27.06 26.67 11.01
C SER A 521 -26.52 26.58 12.44
N THR A 522 -26.19 25.37 12.84
CA THR A 522 -25.63 25.06 14.18
C THR A 522 -24.25 24.47 14.01
N THR A 523 -23.32 24.88 14.86
CA THR A 523 -21.96 24.33 14.88
C THR A 523 -21.91 23.11 15.79
N TYR A 524 -21.41 22.04 15.25
CA TYR A 524 -21.06 20.78 15.94
C TYR A 524 -19.56 20.66 16.02
N THR A 525 -19.04 20.29 17.17
CA THR A 525 -17.59 20.06 17.36
C THR A 525 -17.32 18.56 17.38
N ILE A 526 -16.60 18.09 16.39
CA ILE A 526 -16.02 16.73 16.38
C ILE A 526 -14.78 16.77 17.27
N THR A 527 -14.64 15.80 18.16
CA THR A 527 -13.47 15.64 19.03
C THR A 527 -12.98 14.20 18.91
N VAL A 528 -11.66 14.05 18.72
CA VAL A 528 -10.98 12.76 18.84
C VAL A 528 -9.86 12.93 19.85
N ASP A 529 -9.92 12.19 20.93
CA ASP A 529 -8.84 12.08 21.92
C ASP A 529 -8.52 10.59 22.17
N HIS A 530 -7.92 10.26 23.29
CA HIS A 530 -7.55 8.88 23.56
C HIS A 530 -7.56 8.61 25.06
N ASP A 531 -7.93 7.39 25.42
CA ASP A 531 -7.72 6.86 26.77
C ASP A 531 -6.31 6.25 26.91
N GLY A 532 -5.84 6.16 28.15
CA GLY A 532 -4.53 5.58 28.47
C GLY A 532 -3.33 6.39 27.94
N THR A 533 -2.34 5.71 27.40
CA THR A 533 -1.08 6.30 26.92
C THR A 533 -0.73 5.78 25.54
N LEU A 534 -0.65 6.67 24.56
CA LEU A 534 -0.11 6.33 23.24
C LEU A 534 1.41 6.20 23.31
N ALA A 535 1.92 5.00 23.09
CA ALA A 535 3.38 4.74 23.10
C ALA A 535 4.10 5.35 21.89
N SER A 536 3.38 5.60 20.82
CA SER A 536 3.82 6.27 19.59
C SER A 536 2.64 7.06 19.00
N PRO A 537 2.88 8.04 18.12
CA PRO A 537 1.79 8.72 17.42
C PRO A 537 0.87 7.71 16.72
N GLN A 538 -0.45 7.90 16.86
CA GLN A 538 -1.47 7.07 16.24
C GLN A 538 -2.13 7.82 15.09
N ALA A 539 -1.97 7.33 13.87
CA ALA A 539 -2.72 7.84 12.73
C ALA A 539 -4.16 7.33 12.75
N PHE A 540 -5.09 8.19 12.34
CA PHE A 540 -6.49 7.82 12.15
C PHE A 540 -7.06 8.51 10.91
N SER A 541 -8.03 7.85 10.29
CA SER A 541 -8.80 8.36 9.16
C SER A 541 -10.13 8.91 9.67
N LEU A 542 -10.57 10.05 9.14
CA LEU A 542 -11.81 10.71 9.50
C LEU A 542 -12.67 10.90 8.25
N ILE A 543 -13.92 10.44 8.30
CA ILE A 543 -14.91 10.64 7.24
C ILE A 543 -16.15 11.31 7.82
N ILE A 544 -16.69 12.29 7.06
CA ILE A 544 -17.85 13.08 7.48
C ILE A 544 -18.91 13.07 6.39
N SER A 545 -20.19 12.92 6.77
CA SER A 545 -21.35 13.12 5.91
C SER A 545 -22.37 14.05 6.57
N GLY A 546 -23.16 14.72 5.75
CA GLY A 546 -24.24 15.62 6.17
C GLY A 546 -24.29 16.86 5.30
N ASP A 547 -25.34 17.65 5.45
CA ASP A 547 -25.42 18.98 4.87
C ASP A 547 -24.56 19.93 5.72
N ILE A 548 -23.26 19.97 5.46
CA ILE A 548 -22.30 20.73 6.29
C ILE A 548 -21.52 21.75 5.46
N ASP A 549 -21.18 22.85 6.12
CA ASP A 549 -20.18 23.81 5.67
C ASP A 549 -18.89 23.52 6.43
N ASN A 550 -17.87 23.09 5.70
CA ASN A 550 -16.54 22.81 6.24
C ASN A 550 -15.70 24.09 6.28
N ALA A 551 -16.09 25.01 7.15
CA ALA A 551 -15.45 26.31 7.33
C ALA A 551 -14.10 26.23 8.03
N VAL A 552 -13.10 25.59 7.41
CA VAL A 552 -11.77 25.42 7.99
C VAL A 552 -10.72 26.12 7.13
N ALA A 553 -9.77 26.82 7.77
CA ALA A 553 -8.60 27.34 7.08
C ALA A 553 -7.78 26.18 6.46
N PRO A 554 -7.12 26.39 5.32
CA PRO A 554 -6.27 25.33 4.77
C PRO A 554 -5.11 25.01 5.72
N VAL A 555 -4.59 23.81 5.59
CA VAL A 555 -3.31 23.40 6.19
C VAL A 555 -2.37 23.13 5.02
N ALA A 556 -1.34 23.98 4.87
CA ALA A 556 -0.43 23.90 3.75
C ALA A 556 0.51 22.70 3.87
N ASP A 557 0.63 21.90 2.82
CA ASP A 557 1.68 20.89 2.65
C ASP A 557 1.93 20.61 1.16
N PHE A 558 3.12 20.08 0.84
CA PHE A 558 3.53 19.79 -0.53
C PHE A 558 4.68 18.79 -0.59
N TYR A 559 4.87 18.19 -1.76
CA TYR A 559 6.08 17.42 -2.08
C TYR A 559 6.56 17.71 -3.51
N THR A 560 7.72 17.18 -3.88
CA THR A 560 8.26 17.24 -5.24
C THR A 560 8.70 15.86 -5.72
N ASN A 561 8.70 15.65 -7.02
CA ASN A 561 9.17 14.42 -7.65
C ASN A 561 10.71 14.27 -7.64
N ASN A 562 11.47 15.32 -7.32
CA ASN A 562 12.93 15.26 -7.22
C ASN A 562 13.47 16.35 -6.27
N THR A 563 14.16 15.97 -5.22
CA THR A 563 14.79 16.91 -4.27
C THR A 563 16.24 17.24 -4.61
N ASN A 564 16.84 16.58 -5.63
CA ASN A 564 18.24 16.77 -6.03
C ASN A 564 18.37 17.04 -7.55
N PRO A 565 17.68 18.05 -8.11
CA PRO A 565 17.72 18.32 -9.54
C PRO A 565 19.07 18.90 -9.99
N GLY A 566 19.38 18.73 -11.27
CA GLY A 566 20.41 19.51 -11.95
C GLY A 566 20.01 20.98 -12.12
N VAL A 567 20.99 21.86 -12.44
CA VAL A 567 20.68 23.24 -12.88
C VAL A 567 19.88 23.19 -14.17
N ASP A 568 18.85 24.02 -14.28
CA ASP A 568 17.91 24.07 -15.41
C ASP A 568 17.09 22.79 -15.65
N GLN A 569 17.08 21.84 -14.71
CA GLN A 569 16.24 20.64 -14.76
C GLN A 569 14.84 20.96 -14.20
N PRO A 570 13.76 20.76 -15.00
CA PRO A 570 12.41 20.95 -14.51
C PRO A 570 12.03 19.90 -13.46
N ILE A 571 11.43 20.35 -12.36
CA ILE A 571 10.81 19.49 -11.38
C ILE A 571 9.39 19.94 -11.06
N ASN A 572 8.52 19.00 -10.73
CA ASN A 572 7.13 19.25 -10.37
C ASN A 572 6.97 19.32 -8.86
N PHE A 573 6.34 20.37 -8.38
CA PHE A 573 5.79 20.44 -7.04
C PHE A 573 4.32 20.04 -7.06
N THR A 574 3.90 19.25 -6.09
CA THR A 574 2.51 18.81 -5.91
C THR A 574 1.99 19.33 -4.59
N ASP A 575 0.89 20.08 -4.65
CA ASP A 575 0.14 20.52 -3.49
C ASP A 575 -0.64 19.35 -2.89
N VAL A 576 -0.48 19.11 -1.60
CA VAL A 576 -1.25 18.15 -0.79
C VAL A 576 -1.87 18.81 0.44
N SER A 577 -2.07 20.12 0.35
CA SER A 577 -2.68 20.89 1.42
C SER A 577 -4.10 20.42 1.71
N ALA A 578 -4.42 20.27 3.00
CA ALA A 578 -5.77 19.94 3.46
C ALA A 578 -6.71 21.16 3.44
N ASN A 579 -8.02 20.89 3.62
CA ASN A 579 -9.10 21.89 3.75
C ASN A 579 -9.28 22.79 2.52
N ILE A 580 -9.08 22.24 1.35
CA ILE A 580 -9.42 22.79 0.03
C ILE A 580 -8.96 24.26 -0.14
N PRO A 581 -7.67 24.52 -0.34
CA PRO A 581 -7.19 25.83 -0.71
C PRO A 581 -7.85 26.33 -2.00
N SER A 582 -8.16 27.62 -2.05
CA SER A 582 -8.63 28.30 -3.27
C SER A 582 -7.56 29.18 -3.91
N SER A 583 -6.43 29.34 -3.23
CA SER A 583 -5.26 30.05 -3.78
C SER A 583 -3.96 29.53 -3.19
N TRP A 584 -2.92 29.61 -3.99
CA TRP A 584 -1.56 29.15 -3.70
C TRP A 584 -0.57 30.27 -3.98
N LEU A 585 0.54 30.30 -3.22
CA LEU A 585 1.68 31.16 -3.50
C LEU A 585 2.97 30.45 -3.10
N TRP A 586 3.74 30.06 -4.11
CA TRP A 586 5.04 29.42 -3.95
C TRP A 586 6.16 30.44 -3.90
N SER A 587 7.11 30.25 -3.02
CA SER A 587 8.35 31.03 -2.98
C SER A 587 9.55 30.15 -2.65
N PHE A 588 10.71 30.55 -3.18
CA PHE A 588 11.97 29.81 -3.06
C PHE A 588 13.06 30.76 -2.54
N ASN A 589 13.95 30.23 -1.73
CA ASN A 589 15.11 30.97 -1.24
C ASN A 589 16.37 30.07 -1.34
N PRO A 590 17.35 30.40 -2.23
CA PRO A 590 17.43 31.55 -3.14
C PRO A 590 16.26 31.68 -4.13
N THR A 591 16.07 32.91 -4.65
CA THR A 591 14.97 33.21 -5.62
C THR A 591 15.36 32.94 -7.08
N THR A 592 16.47 32.25 -7.32
CA THR A 592 17.00 31.92 -8.66
C THR A 592 16.28 30.71 -9.25
N VAL A 593 14.96 30.86 -9.44
CA VAL A 593 14.09 29.86 -10.03
C VAL A 593 13.33 30.42 -11.21
N LYS A 594 12.99 29.57 -12.16
CA LYS A 594 12.18 29.87 -13.34
C LYS A 594 11.00 28.92 -13.37
N TYR A 595 9.78 29.46 -13.48
CA TYR A 595 8.57 28.66 -13.71
C TYR A 595 8.48 28.32 -15.19
N VAL A 596 8.17 27.06 -15.50
CA VAL A 596 8.10 26.52 -16.88
C VAL A 596 6.72 25.91 -17.17
N ASN A 597 6.48 25.55 -18.42
CA ASN A 597 5.27 24.86 -18.88
C ASN A 597 3.96 25.55 -18.45
N SER A 598 3.90 26.89 -18.58
CA SER A 598 2.76 27.74 -18.18
C SER A 598 2.49 27.76 -16.67
N SER A 599 3.41 27.28 -15.85
CA SER A 599 3.36 27.41 -14.40
C SER A 599 3.69 28.83 -13.93
N SER A 600 3.30 29.14 -12.72
CA SER A 600 3.59 30.40 -12.03
C SER A 600 3.70 30.16 -10.52
N SER A 601 4.12 31.19 -9.80
CA SER A 601 4.11 31.13 -8.31
C SER A 601 2.72 30.94 -7.70
N THR A 602 1.66 31.05 -8.48
CA THR A 602 0.27 30.89 -8.03
C THR A 602 -0.40 29.64 -8.61
N SER A 603 0.31 28.82 -9.35
CA SER A 603 -0.18 27.51 -9.79
C SER A 603 -0.33 26.58 -8.60
N GLN A 604 -1.35 25.73 -8.57
CA GLN A 604 -1.51 24.71 -7.53
C GLN A 604 -0.30 23.78 -7.55
N ASN A 605 0.03 23.22 -8.71
CA ASN A 605 1.14 22.30 -8.91
C ASN A 605 2.12 22.93 -9.92
N PRO A 606 3.09 23.75 -9.46
CA PRO A 606 4.01 24.40 -10.37
C PRO A 606 5.14 23.48 -10.80
N GLU A 607 5.59 23.67 -12.03
CA GLU A 607 6.83 23.13 -12.55
C GLU A 607 7.88 24.21 -12.59
N VAL A 608 9.07 23.95 -12.02
CA VAL A 608 10.13 24.94 -11.87
C VAL A 608 11.50 24.39 -12.25
N GLU A 609 12.34 25.26 -12.79
CA GLU A 609 13.77 25.05 -13.02
C GLU A 609 14.57 25.89 -12.02
N PHE A 610 15.61 25.32 -11.42
CA PHE A 610 16.55 26.04 -10.57
C PHE A 610 17.75 26.52 -11.41
N GLN A 611 18.02 27.82 -11.42
CA GLN A 611 18.98 28.47 -12.32
C GLN A 611 20.42 28.47 -11.77
N GLU A 612 20.62 28.13 -10.50
CA GLU A 612 21.92 28.14 -9.84
C GLU A 612 22.05 26.95 -8.88
N THR A 613 23.25 26.42 -8.75
CA THR A 613 23.56 25.38 -7.77
C THR A 613 23.40 25.91 -6.34
N GLY A 614 22.92 25.08 -5.42
CA GLY A 614 22.79 25.45 -4.02
C GLY A 614 21.66 24.70 -3.31
N ILE A 615 21.48 25.01 -2.05
CA ILE A 615 20.41 24.48 -1.21
C ILE A 615 19.29 25.51 -1.14
N TYR A 616 18.08 25.08 -1.46
CA TYR A 616 16.90 25.93 -1.49
C TYR A 616 15.90 25.57 -0.40
N GLU A 617 15.38 26.61 0.23
CA GLU A 617 14.16 26.55 1.03
C GLU A 617 12.96 26.73 0.09
N VAL A 618 11.92 25.96 0.32
CA VAL A 618 10.65 26.07 -0.44
C VAL A 618 9.53 26.42 0.54
N VAL A 619 8.74 27.40 0.19
CA VAL A 619 7.60 27.87 0.97
C VAL A 619 6.34 27.82 0.13
N LEU A 620 5.31 27.16 0.63
CA LEU A 620 3.96 27.21 0.09
C LEU A 620 3.04 27.95 1.07
N TYR A 621 2.45 29.03 0.61
CA TYR A 621 1.33 29.70 1.27
C TYR A 621 0.02 29.30 0.56
N THR A 622 -0.96 28.86 1.31
CA THR A 622 -2.31 28.56 0.81
C THR A 622 -3.37 29.37 1.55
N SER A 623 -4.48 29.69 0.86
CA SER A 623 -5.63 30.33 1.51
C SER A 623 -6.95 29.89 0.89
N ASN A 624 -8.01 29.94 1.70
CA ASN A 624 -9.41 29.85 1.28
C ASN A 624 -10.24 30.97 1.93
N ALA A 625 -11.58 30.91 1.84
CA ALA A 625 -12.45 31.92 2.43
C ALA A 625 -12.38 31.99 3.97
N TYR A 626 -11.84 30.97 4.62
CA TYR A 626 -11.87 30.80 6.08
C TYR A 626 -10.51 31.08 6.75
N GLY A 627 -9.44 31.21 5.98
CA GLY A 627 -8.12 31.55 6.49
C GLY A 627 -6.99 31.19 5.54
N ASN A 628 -5.79 31.09 6.12
CA ASN A 628 -4.58 30.75 5.37
C ASN A 628 -3.59 29.99 6.27
N ASP A 629 -2.67 29.30 5.62
CA ASP A 629 -1.56 28.63 6.27
C ASP A 629 -0.31 28.68 5.39
N THR A 630 0.86 28.34 5.97
CA THR A 630 2.14 28.42 5.28
C THR A 630 3.03 27.26 5.72
N GLU A 631 3.38 26.40 4.79
CA GLU A 631 4.38 25.36 4.98
C GLU A 631 5.76 25.82 4.49
N THR A 632 6.80 25.57 5.28
CA THR A 632 8.20 25.92 4.96
C THR A 632 9.09 24.71 5.10
N LYS A 633 9.63 24.21 3.99
CA LYS A 633 10.62 23.12 3.98
C LYS A 633 12.00 23.68 3.73
N SER A 634 12.76 23.90 4.83
CA SER A 634 14.11 24.46 4.76
C SER A 634 15.12 23.42 4.28
N GLY A 635 15.97 23.81 3.31
CA GLY A 635 16.98 22.93 2.75
C GLY A 635 16.39 21.77 1.92
N TYR A 636 15.19 21.94 1.43
CA TYR A 636 14.40 20.86 0.81
C TYR A 636 14.92 20.44 -0.57
N ILE A 637 15.46 21.39 -1.36
CA ILE A 637 16.02 21.10 -2.68
C ILE A 637 17.53 21.36 -2.67
N THR A 638 18.31 20.41 -3.23
CA THR A 638 19.76 20.52 -3.38
C THR A 638 20.10 20.47 -4.86
N VAL A 639 20.37 21.63 -5.47
CA VAL A 639 20.56 21.78 -6.92
C VAL A 639 22.02 21.59 -7.31
N GLY A 640 22.29 20.62 -8.21
CA GLY A 640 23.58 20.42 -8.85
C GLY A 640 24.76 20.08 -7.91
N VAL A 641 24.49 19.82 -6.65
CA VAL A 641 25.47 19.39 -5.65
C VAL A 641 25.31 17.88 -5.42
N ALA A 642 26.40 17.14 -5.34
CA ALA A 642 26.31 15.72 -5.00
C ALA A 642 25.67 15.55 -3.60
N PRO A 643 24.80 14.54 -3.40
CA PRO A 643 24.29 14.24 -2.07
C PRO A 643 25.42 14.07 -1.04
N THR A 644 25.23 14.56 0.17
CA THR A 644 26.28 14.54 1.23
C THR A 644 25.97 13.56 2.36
N ASN A 645 24.76 13.00 2.40
CA ASN A 645 24.26 12.15 3.49
C ASN A 645 24.24 10.67 3.12
N TYR A 646 25.31 10.17 2.54
CA TYR A 646 25.44 8.73 2.33
C TYR A 646 25.63 8.00 3.67
N CYS A 647 25.18 6.75 3.69
CA CYS A 647 25.33 5.89 4.85
C CYS A 647 26.81 5.77 5.28
N THR A 648 27.03 5.66 6.58
CA THR A 648 28.38 5.45 7.12
C THR A 648 28.91 4.07 6.78
N ALA A 649 30.16 4.02 6.34
CA ALA A 649 30.90 2.79 6.12
C ALA A 649 32.34 3.01 6.58
N SER A 650 32.94 1.97 7.12
CA SER A 650 34.34 2.00 7.54
C SER A 650 34.92 0.59 7.51
N GLY A 651 36.23 0.52 7.50
CA GLY A 651 36.96 -0.74 7.64
C GLY A 651 38.07 -0.62 8.70
N THR A 652 38.59 -1.75 9.12
CA THR A 652 39.75 -1.85 10.05
C THR A 652 40.64 -3.02 9.61
N GLY A 653 41.80 -3.13 10.20
CA GLY A 653 42.69 -4.26 9.91
C GLY A 653 43.79 -3.94 8.89
N ASN A 654 44.37 -4.98 8.28
CA ASN A 654 45.57 -4.86 7.45
C ASN A 654 45.28 -5.06 5.93
N ILE A 655 44.06 -5.13 5.51
CA ILE A 655 43.66 -5.20 4.10
C ILE A 655 43.19 -3.82 3.66
N TYR A 656 43.72 -3.33 2.56
CA TYR A 656 43.49 -1.96 2.13
C TYR A 656 43.65 -1.79 0.61
N ILE A 657 43.04 -0.73 0.10
CA ILE A 657 43.14 -0.24 -1.27
C ILE A 657 44.42 0.60 -1.37
N GLU A 658 45.26 0.38 -2.36
CA GLU A 658 46.51 1.12 -2.58
C GLU A 658 46.40 2.10 -3.73
N ASP A 659 45.74 1.68 -4.85
CA ASP A 659 45.54 2.55 -6.00
C ASP A 659 44.13 2.44 -6.55
N VAL A 660 43.56 3.57 -6.94
CA VAL A 660 42.32 3.65 -7.73
C VAL A 660 42.55 4.50 -8.97
N GLN A 661 42.22 3.95 -10.15
CA GLN A 661 42.31 4.64 -11.42
C GLN A 661 41.01 4.49 -12.23
N MET A 662 40.40 5.63 -12.60
CA MET A 662 39.24 5.69 -13.49
C MET A 662 39.20 7.08 -14.16
N GLY A 663 39.30 7.16 -15.49
CA GLY A 663 39.26 8.44 -16.18
C GLY A 663 40.36 9.39 -15.69
N THR A 664 39.98 10.53 -15.11
CA THR A 664 40.92 11.51 -14.50
C THR A 664 41.21 11.22 -13.01
N ILE A 665 40.52 10.30 -12.39
CA ILE A 665 40.88 9.82 -11.05
C ILE A 665 42.15 8.95 -11.17
N ALA A 666 43.20 9.37 -10.48
CA ALA A 666 44.46 8.62 -10.35
C ALA A 666 44.95 8.80 -8.90
N ASN A 667 44.36 8.04 -7.97
CA ASN A 667 44.71 8.06 -6.56
C ASN A 667 45.63 6.88 -6.29
N LEU A 668 46.91 7.19 -6.02
CA LEU A 668 47.99 6.21 -5.98
C LEU A 668 48.71 6.23 -4.65
N ASN A 669 49.12 5.04 -4.17
CA ASN A 669 49.81 4.82 -2.92
C ASN A 669 49.05 5.37 -1.71
N THR A 670 47.79 5.10 -1.63
CA THR A 670 46.96 5.41 -0.45
C THR A 670 47.36 4.47 0.70
N GLY A 671 47.12 4.90 1.91
CA GLY A 671 47.41 4.14 3.11
C GLY A 671 46.19 3.36 3.62
N ASN A 672 46.38 2.55 4.65
CA ASN A 672 45.31 1.83 5.34
C ASN A 672 44.67 2.76 6.39
N ASP A 673 43.67 3.51 6.00
CA ASP A 673 43.01 4.53 6.81
C ASP A 673 41.56 4.12 7.25
N GLY A 674 41.09 2.94 6.78
CA GLY A 674 39.78 2.38 7.11
C GLY A 674 38.62 3.05 6.38
N TYR A 675 38.52 4.36 6.38
CA TYR A 675 37.64 5.17 5.55
C TYR A 675 38.33 6.46 5.16
N THR A 676 38.35 6.78 3.88
CA THR A 676 38.85 8.06 3.38
C THR A 676 37.90 8.71 2.39
N ASP A 677 37.64 9.98 2.58
CA ASP A 677 36.85 10.82 1.69
C ASP A 677 37.78 11.48 0.64
N TYR A 678 37.81 10.92 -0.56
CA TYR A 678 38.49 11.47 -1.74
C TYR A 678 37.51 12.12 -2.73
N THR A 679 36.35 12.66 -2.27
CA THR A 679 35.37 13.30 -3.14
C THR A 679 35.86 14.59 -3.81
N ASN A 680 37.01 15.10 -3.41
CA ASN A 680 37.75 16.15 -4.13
C ASN A 680 38.43 15.64 -5.43
N LEU A 681 38.56 14.33 -5.63
CA LEU A 681 38.99 13.70 -6.89
C LEU A 681 37.75 13.31 -7.70
N SER A 682 37.69 13.71 -8.96
CA SER A 682 36.56 13.46 -9.82
C SER A 682 36.94 13.07 -11.25
N THR A 683 36.02 12.40 -11.93
CA THR A 683 36.11 12.16 -13.37
C THR A 683 34.74 12.35 -14.03
N ASP A 684 34.76 12.78 -15.31
CA ASP A 684 33.57 12.92 -16.12
C ASP A 684 33.20 11.56 -16.75
N VAL A 685 31.92 11.20 -16.71
CA VAL A 685 31.38 10.02 -17.33
C VAL A 685 30.12 10.39 -18.12
N VAL A 686 29.93 9.78 -19.29
CA VAL A 686 28.83 10.08 -20.21
C VAL A 686 27.80 8.96 -20.14
N VAL A 687 26.53 9.30 -20.06
CA VAL A 687 25.40 8.36 -20.05
C VAL A 687 25.50 7.38 -21.23
N GLY A 688 25.29 6.08 -20.96
CA GLY A 688 25.37 5.01 -21.95
C GLY A 688 26.80 4.57 -22.33
N SER A 689 27.85 5.26 -21.86
CA SER A 689 29.26 4.95 -22.16
C SER A 689 29.85 3.97 -21.15
N SER A 690 30.98 3.36 -21.53
CA SER A 690 31.72 2.40 -20.70
C SER A 690 33.07 2.94 -20.29
N TYR A 691 33.44 2.74 -19.02
CA TYR A 691 34.72 3.18 -18.46
C TYR A 691 35.39 2.03 -17.73
N SER A 692 36.72 1.93 -17.87
CA SER A 692 37.52 0.97 -17.11
C SER A 692 37.87 1.57 -15.76
N ILE A 693 37.64 0.82 -14.67
CA ILE A 693 38.16 1.10 -13.35
C ILE A 693 39.22 0.06 -12.98
N SER A 694 40.33 0.48 -12.43
CA SER A 694 41.39 -0.39 -11.90
C SER A 694 41.60 -0.10 -10.41
N VAL A 695 41.48 -1.15 -9.59
CA VAL A 695 41.71 -1.09 -8.14
C VAL A 695 42.86 -2.00 -7.78
N THR A 696 43.92 -1.45 -7.17
CA THR A 696 45.07 -2.20 -6.66
C THR A 696 45.02 -2.26 -5.13
N PHE A 697 45.31 -3.40 -4.58
CA PHE A 697 45.30 -3.64 -3.14
C PHE A 697 46.74 -3.69 -2.60
N GLY A 698 47.06 -2.92 -1.58
CA GLY A 698 48.33 -2.95 -0.88
C GLY A 698 48.47 -4.19 0.01
N ALA A 699 47.33 -4.69 0.52
CA ALA A 699 47.17 -6.02 1.10
C ALA A 699 45.74 -6.52 0.90
N ALA A 700 45.61 -7.74 0.39
CA ALA A 700 44.34 -8.43 0.19
C ALA A 700 44.54 -9.95 0.28
N TYR A 701 43.50 -10.67 0.65
CA TYR A 701 43.42 -12.12 0.45
C TYR A 701 42.68 -12.39 -0.87
N LEU A 702 42.99 -13.49 -1.54
CA LEU A 702 42.36 -13.84 -2.84
C LEU A 702 40.88 -14.27 -2.73
N ASP A 703 40.25 -14.11 -1.60
CA ASP A 703 38.84 -14.36 -1.34
C ASP A 703 38.14 -13.13 -0.71
N ASP A 704 38.83 -11.99 -0.64
CA ASP A 704 38.20 -10.72 -0.28
C ASP A 704 37.18 -10.27 -1.32
N ASN A 705 36.28 -9.38 -0.97
CA ASN A 705 35.29 -8.83 -1.89
C ASN A 705 35.64 -7.39 -2.29
N LEU A 706 35.64 -7.11 -3.57
CA LEU A 706 35.66 -5.76 -4.13
C LEU A 706 34.25 -5.35 -4.50
N SER A 707 33.82 -4.19 -4.00
CA SER A 707 32.59 -3.51 -4.42
C SER A 707 32.92 -2.14 -4.98
N VAL A 708 32.30 -1.80 -6.11
CA VAL A 708 32.22 -0.42 -6.60
C VAL A 708 30.74 -0.07 -6.67
N LEU A 709 30.35 0.93 -5.89
CA LEU A 709 28.97 1.37 -5.77
C LEU A 709 28.86 2.81 -6.27
N ILE A 710 27.83 3.11 -7.05
CA ILE A 710 27.65 4.43 -7.67
C ILE A 710 26.18 4.79 -7.58
N ASP A 711 25.87 5.90 -6.94
CA ASP A 711 24.53 6.47 -6.85
C ASP A 711 24.17 7.12 -8.20
N TRP A 712 23.53 6.34 -9.09
CA TRP A 712 23.20 6.78 -10.43
C TRP A 712 21.99 7.70 -10.51
N ASN A 713 21.06 7.59 -9.58
CA ASN A 713 19.86 8.42 -9.54
C ASN A 713 20.03 9.68 -8.69
N ARG A 714 21.13 9.75 -7.89
CA ARG A 714 21.52 10.88 -7.04
C ARG A 714 20.58 11.12 -5.87
N ASP A 715 20.01 10.05 -5.31
CA ASP A 715 19.12 10.13 -4.15
C ASP A 715 19.83 10.06 -2.80
N GLY A 716 21.12 9.73 -2.80
CA GLY A 716 21.99 9.74 -1.61
C GLY A 716 22.20 8.38 -0.98
N ASP A 717 21.82 7.31 -1.66
CA ASP A 717 22.11 5.94 -1.23
C ASP A 717 22.74 5.10 -2.36
N PHE A 718 22.84 3.79 -2.23
CA PHE A 718 23.42 2.85 -3.20
C PHE A 718 22.58 1.57 -3.29
N ASN A 719 21.26 1.65 -3.02
CA ASN A 719 20.41 0.47 -2.90
C ASN A 719 19.62 0.18 -4.18
N ASP A 720 19.67 1.08 -5.15
CA ASP A 720 18.88 0.96 -6.37
C ASP A 720 19.48 0.02 -7.41
N VAL A 721 18.64 -0.37 -8.36
CA VAL A 721 19.04 -1.29 -9.43
C VAL A 721 20.20 -0.68 -10.24
N ASN A 722 21.28 -1.46 -10.41
CA ASN A 722 22.54 -1.12 -11.08
C ASN A 722 23.47 -0.17 -10.31
N GLU A 723 23.20 0.19 -9.07
CA GLU A 723 24.10 1.03 -8.25
C GLU A 723 25.26 0.26 -7.63
N ASN A 724 25.28 -1.04 -7.80
CA ASN A 724 26.42 -1.90 -7.48
C ASN A 724 27.00 -2.54 -8.74
N PRO A 725 27.61 -1.76 -9.65
CA PRO A 725 28.11 -2.25 -10.94
C PRO A 725 29.25 -3.24 -10.82
N VAL A 726 29.98 -3.27 -9.71
CA VAL A 726 31.04 -4.25 -9.45
C VAL A 726 30.84 -4.86 -8.07
N CYS A 727 30.65 -6.16 -8.05
CA CYS A 727 30.57 -6.96 -6.83
C CYS A 727 31.22 -8.32 -7.12
N LEU A 728 32.46 -8.53 -6.70
CA LEU A 728 33.22 -9.74 -7.02
C LEU A 728 34.20 -10.14 -5.89
N SER A 729 34.58 -11.41 -5.87
CA SER A 729 35.68 -11.86 -5.03
C SER A 729 37.03 -11.56 -5.73
N VAL A 730 37.96 -10.99 -5.00
CA VAL A 730 39.29 -10.60 -5.47
C VAL A 730 40.06 -11.85 -5.94
N THR A 731 40.55 -11.81 -7.16
CA THR A 731 41.34 -12.91 -7.76
C THR A 731 42.81 -12.55 -8.02
N ALA A 732 43.11 -11.26 -8.01
CA ALA A 732 44.44 -10.70 -8.21
C ALA A 732 44.66 -9.47 -7.31
N TYR A 733 45.93 -9.06 -7.12
CA TYR A 733 46.24 -7.82 -6.39
C TYR A 733 45.83 -6.54 -7.12
N THR A 734 45.48 -6.62 -8.38
CA THR A 734 44.89 -5.54 -9.17
C THR A 734 43.72 -6.14 -9.94
N GLU A 735 42.49 -5.64 -9.65
CA GLU A 735 41.30 -5.95 -10.40
C GLU A 735 41.00 -4.81 -11.37
N THR A 736 40.55 -5.17 -12.58
CA THR A 736 40.18 -4.18 -13.59
C THR A 736 38.84 -4.55 -14.16
N GLU A 737 37.85 -3.67 -13.97
CA GLU A 737 36.48 -3.91 -14.31
C GLU A 737 35.94 -2.83 -15.24
N THR A 738 34.83 -3.12 -15.92
CA THR A 738 34.13 -2.19 -16.80
C THR A 738 32.84 -1.70 -16.15
N ILE A 739 32.76 -0.39 -15.96
CA ILE A 739 31.53 0.27 -15.49
C ILE A 739 30.78 0.80 -16.71
N ILE A 740 29.51 0.44 -16.82
CA ILE A 740 28.59 0.97 -17.84
C ILE A 740 27.69 2.00 -17.16
N VAL A 741 27.72 3.24 -17.64
CA VAL A 741 26.84 4.30 -17.13
C VAL A 741 25.41 4.04 -17.62
N PRO A 742 24.42 3.84 -16.73
CA PRO A 742 23.05 3.58 -17.16
C PRO A 742 22.48 4.71 -18.03
N THR A 743 21.64 4.35 -19.00
CA THR A 743 20.93 5.35 -19.84
C THR A 743 19.87 6.13 -19.05
N THR A 744 19.60 5.72 -17.82
CA THR A 744 18.69 6.36 -16.86
C THR A 744 19.43 7.16 -15.80
N ALA A 745 20.76 7.23 -15.82
CA ALA A 745 21.54 7.95 -14.83
C ALA A 745 21.22 9.45 -14.84
N SER A 746 21.06 10.02 -13.65
CA SER A 746 20.78 11.45 -13.45
C SER A 746 22.00 12.32 -13.72
N ILE A 747 21.85 13.33 -14.54
CA ILE A 747 22.95 14.24 -14.91
C ILE A 747 23.43 15.05 -13.70
N GLY A 748 24.74 15.19 -13.54
CA GLY A 748 25.39 15.97 -12.48
C GLY A 748 26.36 15.18 -11.63
N SER A 749 26.87 15.77 -10.55
CA SER A 749 27.86 15.15 -9.67
C SER A 749 27.22 14.15 -8.72
N THR A 750 27.80 12.98 -8.61
CA THR A 750 27.36 11.90 -7.70
C THR A 750 28.54 11.22 -7.01
N ARG A 751 28.26 10.34 -6.07
CA ARG A 751 29.26 9.58 -5.33
C ARG A 751 29.54 8.22 -5.95
N MET A 752 30.81 7.86 -6.02
CA MET A 752 31.31 6.51 -6.22
C MET A 752 32.00 6.06 -4.94
N ARG A 753 31.58 4.93 -4.39
CA ARG A 753 32.19 4.28 -3.21
C ARG A 753 32.89 3.01 -3.63
N ILE A 754 34.12 2.83 -3.20
CA ILE A 754 34.92 1.62 -3.42
C ILE A 754 35.16 0.97 -2.05
N ARG A 755 34.91 -0.33 -1.95
CA ARG A 755 35.14 -1.10 -0.73
C ARG A 755 35.96 -2.36 -1.02
N ASN A 756 36.93 -2.61 -0.19
CA ASN A 756 37.57 -3.91 -0.02
C ASN A 756 37.14 -4.49 1.33
N ASN A 757 36.72 -5.77 1.38
CA ASN A 757 36.07 -6.35 2.54
C ASN A 757 36.33 -7.87 2.63
N HIS A 758 36.77 -8.37 3.80
CA HIS A 758 37.11 -9.78 4.02
C HIS A 758 35.90 -10.65 4.49
N ASP A 759 34.76 -10.08 4.89
CA ASP A 759 33.65 -10.83 5.48
C ASP A 759 32.76 -11.58 4.45
N GLY A 760 33.38 -12.02 3.41
CA GLY A 760 33.04 -13.16 2.53
C GLY A 760 31.59 -13.36 2.16
N SER A 761 30.77 -12.34 1.84
CA SER A 761 29.54 -12.55 1.07
C SER A 761 28.70 -11.34 0.71
N SER A 762 28.99 -10.11 1.14
CA SER A 762 28.07 -9.02 0.81
C SER A 762 28.80 -7.75 0.34
N CYS A 763 28.49 -7.34 -0.88
CA CYS A 763 28.87 -6.03 -1.40
C CYS A 763 27.95 -4.93 -0.85
N LEU A 764 27.75 -4.89 0.46
CA LEU A 764 26.89 -3.92 1.11
C LEU A 764 27.50 -2.51 1.07
N PRO A 765 26.71 -1.48 0.77
CA PRO A 765 27.21 -0.11 0.70
C PRO A 765 27.61 0.49 2.04
N CYS A 766 27.03 0.02 3.12
CA CYS A 766 27.08 0.59 4.47
C CYS A 766 27.65 -0.42 5.46
N ASN A 767 27.82 -0.02 6.71
CA ASN A 767 28.32 -0.78 7.88
C ASN A 767 29.86 -0.77 8.05
N GLU A 768 30.24 -1.12 9.29
CA GLU A 768 31.63 -1.32 9.66
C GLU A 768 32.07 -2.75 9.27
N SER A 769 33.23 -2.87 8.61
CA SER A 769 33.90 -4.16 8.37
C SER A 769 35.05 -4.32 9.34
N TYR A 770 35.18 -5.50 9.94
CA TYR A 770 36.31 -5.78 10.85
C TYR A 770 37.64 -5.78 10.12
N TRP A 771 37.65 -6.20 8.84
CA TRP A 771 38.82 -6.13 7.95
C TRP A 771 38.37 -5.58 6.59
N GLY A 772 38.94 -4.44 6.19
CA GLY A 772 38.66 -3.79 4.92
C GLY A 772 38.93 -2.30 4.91
N GLU A 773 38.66 -1.66 3.80
CA GLU A 773 38.77 -0.22 3.60
C GLU A 773 37.66 0.31 2.71
N VAL A 774 37.35 1.59 2.86
CA VAL A 774 36.33 2.31 2.09
C VAL A 774 36.91 3.63 1.59
N GLU A 775 36.76 3.90 0.30
CA GLU A 775 37.13 5.16 -0.31
C GLU A 775 35.99 5.73 -1.13
N ASP A 776 35.67 7.02 -0.93
CA ASP A 776 34.62 7.74 -1.65
C ASP A 776 35.19 8.74 -2.65
N TYR A 777 34.67 8.76 -3.89
CA TYR A 777 35.06 9.61 -5.00
C TYR A 777 33.84 10.33 -5.62
N THR A 778 34.11 11.32 -6.51
CA THR A 778 33.07 12.01 -7.27
C THR A 778 33.07 11.58 -8.75
N LEU A 779 31.90 11.25 -9.29
CA LEU A 779 31.67 11.15 -10.72
C LEU A 779 30.81 12.34 -11.19
N ASN A 780 31.16 12.95 -12.34
CA ASN A 780 30.31 13.94 -12.99
C ASN A 780 29.61 13.28 -14.16
N ILE A 781 28.33 13.03 -14.06
CA ILE A 781 27.51 12.39 -15.09
C ILE A 781 27.12 13.45 -16.12
N LEU A 782 27.53 13.26 -17.37
CA LEU A 782 27.27 14.13 -18.50
C LEU A 782 26.23 13.51 -19.46
N PRO A 783 25.43 14.32 -20.17
CA PRO A 783 24.48 13.81 -21.15
C PRO A 783 25.18 13.15 -22.33
N ALA A 784 24.54 12.13 -22.91
CA ALA A 784 24.96 11.56 -24.19
C ALA A 784 24.52 12.46 -25.35
N SER A 785 25.25 12.44 -26.47
CA SER A 785 24.88 13.17 -27.68
C SER A 785 24.45 12.22 -28.80
N THR A 786 23.34 12.53 -29.48
CA THR A 786 22.88 11.77 -30.65
C THR A 786 22.41 12.69 -31.77
N THR A 787 22.39 12.17 -33.00
CA THR A 787 22.03 12.96 -34.20
C THR A 787 20.94 12.23 -34.98
N TRP A 788 19.91 12.96 -35.34
CA TRP A 788 18.80 12.44 -36.15
C TRP A 788 19.26 11.97 -37.55
N ASN A 789 18.99 10.71 -37.86
CA ASN A 789 19.31 10.13 -39.18
C ASN A 789 18.24 10.40 -40.26
N GLY A 790 16.96 10.40 -39.87
CA GLY A 790 15.85 10.64 -40.78
C GLY A 790 15.52 9.48 -41.70
N THR A 791 15.68 8.25 -41.27
CA THR A 791 15.24 7.03 -41.98
C THR A 791 13.74 7.04 -42.18
N THR A 792 13.01 7.46 -41.17
CA THR A 792 11.56 7.77 -41.21
C THR A 792 11.31 9.17 -40.67
N THR A 793 10.03 9.62 -40.60
CA THR A 793 9.68 10.88 -39.96
C THR A 793 9.35 10.68 -38.48
N ASN A 794 9.09 9.45 -37.97
CA ASN A 794 8.62 9.20 -36.61
C ASN A 794 9.75 9.31 -35.59
N TRP A 795 9.65 10.26 -34.63
CA TRP A 795 10.63 10.43 -33.54
C TRP A 795 10.89 9.12 -32.78
N ASN A 796 9.85 8.35 -32.48
CA ASN A 796 9.95 7.11 -31.70
C ASN A 796 10.35 5.88 -32.51
N ASP A 797 10.84 6.05 -33.74
CA ASP A 797 11.42 4.95 -34.53
C ASP A 797 12.92 4.87 -34.25
N ALA A 798 13.34 3.78 -33.59
CA ALA A 798 14.75 3.55 -33.24
C ALA A 798 15.72 3.60 -34.44
N SER A 799 15.24 3.31 -35.65
CA SER A 799 16.07 3.39 -36.88
C SER A 799 16.47 4.81 -37.25
N ASN A 800 15.87 5.83 -36.66
CA ASN A 800 16.24 7.22 -36.87
C ASN A 800 17.41 7.68 -36.01
N TRP A 801 17.88 6.85 -35.10
CA TRP A 801 18.96 7.16 -34.16
C TRP A 801 20.18 6.24 -34.40
N PRO A 802 21.42 6.75 -34.39
CA PRO A 802 22.61 5.97 -34.75
C PRO A 802 22.78 4.67 -33.97
N ASP A 803 22.49 4.70 -32.67
CA ASP A 803 22.68 3.56 -31.78
C ASP A 803 21.38 2.73 -31.56
N GLY A 804 20.32 3.07 -32.33
CA GLY A 804 19.02 2.43 -32.19
C GLY A 804 18.29 2.77 -30.86
N VAL A 805 18.77 3.77 -30.13
CA VAL A 805 18.19 4.21 -28.86
C VAL A 805 17.38 5.48 -29.07
N ILE A 806 16.09 5.45 -28.76
CA ILE A 806 15.24 6.63 -28.79
C ILE A 806 15.66 7.56 -27.64
N PRO A 807 16.00 8.84 -27.91
CA PRO A 807 16.46 9.76 -26.88
C PRO A 807 15.43 9.95 -25.74
N ASN A 808 15.96 10.10 -24.55
CA ASN A 808 15.25 10.50 -23.32
C ASN A 808 15.92 11.77 -22.75
N LEU A 809 15.54 12.19 -21.53
CA LEU A 809 16.08 13.38 -20.85
C LEU A 809 17.59 13.32 -20.53
N SER A 810 18.28 12.23 -20.86
CA SER A 810 19.74 12.09 -20.72
C SER A 810 20.50 12.24 -22.05
N TYR A 811 19.83 12.71 -23.14
CA TYR A 811 20.43 12.83 -24.46
C TYR A 811 20.36 14.26 -25.01
N GLU A 812 21.49 14.80 -25.47
CA GLU A 812 21.54 15.97 -26.34
C GLU A 812 21.24 15.55 -27.78
N VAL A 813 20.23 16.14 -28.40
CA VAL A 813 19.78 15.80 -29.75
C VAL A 813 20.17 16.87 -30.75
N THR A 814 20.78 16.47 -31.84
CA THR A 814 21.05 17.34 -33.00
C THR A 814 20.19 16.93 -34.19
N ILE A 815 19.41 17.86 -34.75
CA ILE A 815 18.71 17.69 -36.02
C ILE A 815 19.55 18.40 -37.12
N PRO A 816 20.17 17.65 -38.01
CA PRO A 816 21.06 18.24 -39.03
C PRO A 816 20.29 18.92 -40.17
N THR A 817 20.93 19.87 -40.83
CA THR A 817 20.39 20.59 -42.01
C THR A 817 19.93 19.61 -43.12
N THR A 818 20.57 18.50 -43.25
CA THR A 818 20.28 17.43 -44.22
C THR A 818 20.42 16.07 -43.53
N PRO A 819 19.33 15.51 -42.96
CA PRO A 819 19.35 14.16 -42.40
C PRO A 819 19.78 13.11 -43.44
N SER A 820 20.57 12.12 -43.02
CA SER A 820 21.12 11.11 -43.96
C SER A 820 20.02 10.28 -44.65
N GLY A 821 18.88 10.06 -44.02
CA GLY A 821 17.70 9.39 -44.56
C GLY A 821 16.74 10.33 -45.29
N GLY A 822 17.00 11.64 -45.27
CA GLY A 822 16.27 12.67 -46.03
C GLY A 822 14.97 13.18 -45.37
N ASN A 823 14.56 12.65 -44.20
CA ASN A 823 13.34 13.06 -43.51
C ASN A 823 13.66 13.88 -42.25
N PHE A 824 12.91 14.93 -42.00
CA PHE A 824 12.92 15.66 -40.72
C PHE A 824 11.99 14.98 -39.72
N PRO A 825 12.24 15.14 -38.40
CA PRO A 825 11.43 14.48 -37.39
C PRO A 825 10.02 15.06 -37.28
N GLU A 826 9.07 14.16 -37.05
CA GLU A 826 7.68 14.48 -36.71
C GLU A 826 7.29 13.75 -35.42
N ILE A 827 6.85 14.51 -34.41
CA ILE A 827 6.31 13.97 -33.17
C ILE A 827 4.81 13.83 -33.38
N GLN A 828 4.33 12.63 -33.44
CA GLN A 828 2.95 12.26 -33.76
C GLN A 828 1.98 12.64 -32.62
N VAL A 829 0.71 12.85 -32.93
CA VAL A 829 -0.34 13.07 -31.93
C VAL A 829 -0.40 11.89 -30.94
N GLY A 830 -0.40 12.18 -29.66
CA GLY A 830 -0.36 11.18 -28.58
C GLY A 830 1.02 10.60 -28.28
N THR A 831 2.08 11.10 -28.94
CA THR A 831 3.48 10.76 -28.65
C THR A 831 4.10 11.79 -27.72
N ASN A 832 4.83 11.34 -26.69
CA ASN A 832 5.68 12.18 -25.85
C ASN A 832 7.16 11.89 -26.21
N ALA A 833 7.81 12.82 -26.92
CA ALA A 833 9.22 12.75 -27.25
C ALA A 833 10.02 13.48 -26.18
N LYS A 834 11.19 12.95 -25.80
CA LYS A 834 12.03 13.52 -24.74
C LYS A 834 13.48 13.66 -25.19
N CYS A 835 14.16 14.73 -24.73
CA CYS A 835 15.61 14.90 -24.81
C CYS A 835 16.13 15.87 -23.75
N TYR A 836 17.43 15.78 -23.42
CA TYR A 836 18.09 16.72 -22.49
C TYR A 836 18.16 18.11 -23.14
N SER A 837 18.67 18.19 -24.37
CA SER A 837 18.65 19.42 -25.17
C SER A 837 18.41 19.09 -26.64
N ILE A 838 17.93 20.06 -27.41
CA ILE A 838 17.75 19.91 -28.86
C ILE A 838 18.39 21.07 -29.62
N THR A 839 19.25 20.71 -30.56
CA THR A 839 19.89 21.67 -31.46
C THR A 839 19.39 21.48 -32.89
N LEU A 840 18.70 22.48 -33.46
CA LEU A 840 18.36 22.51 -34.88
C LEU A 840 19.44 23.25 -35.66
N GLN A 841 20.14 22.53 -36.54
CA GLN A 841 21.09 23.17 -37.45
C GLN A 841 20.35 24.08 -38.44
N ASN A 842 21.03 25.11 -38.96
CA ASN A 842 20.44 26.13 -39.83
C ASN A 842 19.71 25.50 -41.04
N GLY A 843 18.41 25.69 -41.11
CA GLY A 843 17.54 25.09 -42.14
C GLY A 843 16.89 23.75 -41.74
N ALA A 844 17.25 23.18 -40.60
CA ALA A 844 16.57 21.99 -40.06
C ALA A 844 15.18 22.38 -39.48
N THR A 845 14.26 21.43 -39.52
CA THR A 845 12.90 21.61 -38.98
C THR A 845 12.49 20.38 -38.16
N ILE A 846 11.55 20.61 -37.24
CA ILE A 846 10.84 19.56 -36.50
C ILE A 846 9.35 19.89 -36.53
N THR A 847 8.53 18.88 -36.77
CA THR A 847 7.07 19.03 -36.71
C THR A 847 6.56 18.41 -35.42
N ILE A 848 5.87 19.20 -34.60
CA ILE A 848 5.36 18.74 -33.29
C ILE A 848 3.84 18.72 -33.33
N ASN A 849 3.25 17.53 -33.48
CA ASN A 849 1.81 17.27 -33.38
C ASN A 849 1.46 16.57 -32.05
N GLY A 850 2.44 16.12 -31.32
CA GLY A 850 2.36 15.54 -29.98
C GLY A 850 3.02 16.44 -28.95
N THR A 851 3.76 15.88 -28.00
CA THR A 851 4.54 16.62 -26.99
C THR A 851 6.04 16.40 -27.22
N LEU A 852 6.84 17.45 -27.12
CA LEU A 852 8.29 17.39 -27.04
C LEU A 852 8.71 17.97 -25.68
N GLU A 853 9.29 17.13 -24.85
CA GLU A 853 9.87 17.48 -23.56
C GLU A 853 11.38 17.64 -23.73
N VAL A 854 11.89 18.83 -23.42
CA VAL A 854 13.31 19.18 -23.51
C VAL A 854 13.76 19.67 -22.15
N ASP A 855 14.77 19.04 -21.58
CA ASP A 855 15.23 19.32 -20.21
C ASP A 855 16.06 20.61 -20.14
N LYS A 856 16.75 21.02 -21.25
CA LYS A 856 17.61 22.21 -21.30
C LYS A 856 17.35 23.10 -22.53
#